data_eefbb90359ab40f718709b44a10a8300
#
_entry.id   eefbb90359ab40f718709b44a10a8300
#
_cell.length_a   1.000
_cell.length_b   1.000
_cell.length_c   1.000
_cell.angle_alpha   90.00
_cell.angle_beta   90.00
_cell.angle_gamma   90.00
#
_symmetry.space_group_name_H-M   'P 1'
#
loop_
_entity.id
_entity.type
_entity.pdbx_description
1 polymer ?
#
loop_
_entity_poly.entity_id
_entity_poly.type
_entity_poly.pdbx_seq_one_letter_code
_entity_poly.pdbx_strand_id
1 'polypeptide(L)'
;MSSLSIFKRNKPNKKNFKNEGPSKQEKKIDEKSKLTDIKEKDVKVKEKDVKVNETSGRKEMKKEEQKISQNKKREKNSNTKNVDEKRLDNKNNKSFDKSAEKGISAQKEEGGKSMLFKTREEHEALRKAVREFAEAEVQPIAFSLDQNNEFPDEVVKMMGEHGWMGLPYDKKYGGAGMDAISYAIAVEELSRIDGGVGVILSAHTSLGSYPIEAFGTEEQKQKYLVPLAKGEKIGAFGLTEPEAGSDAGGTETVAELDGDYYILNGNKIFITNAPKADTYVVFAVTTPGIGTHGISAFIVEKGWEGFTFGDHYDKLGIRSSSTAELQFNNVKVPKENLLGQEGQGFRIAMQTLDGGRIGIAAQALGIAQGAYEAALKYAKERIQFGRPIAQQQAIAFKLADMATKLRCARFLIYSAAEMKTNHENYGMESAMAKMYASDIALEVVNDALQIHGGNGYLKGMDVERMYRDAKITTIYEGTNEIQRVVIASHIIGKMPKRGGGSKAAAPGKKQGPITGDRKREIIKADTAQEAVDILVKNLKKDGYDFSVGIDIDTPISDAERVVSVGKGVKDEEGLELARKVAKAAGAALGSSRPVAENMKLLPLERYVGMSGQKFRGNLYIALGVSGASQHLKGIKDASTIVAVNKNAGAPIFKNADYGIVGDMFEIMPLLAKALGTEEKKPAPPMKKVRRSKPRKLAPTAGVYVCPGCGYEYDPDLGDPEGEIDPGTVFDRLPDDWVCPDCQTEKSEFIEADFPADRK
;
A
#
# COMPACT_ATOMS: atom_id res chain seq x y z
N MET A 1 -32.41 -30.21 -31.81
CA MET A 1 -33.05 -31.44 -31.26
C MET A 1 -32.57 -31.54 -29.83
N SER A 2 -33.46 -31.15 -28.99
CA SER A 2 -34.09 -31.75 -27.79
C SER A 2 -33.08 -32.08 -26.69
N SER A 3 -33.26 -31.68 -25.46
CA SER A 3 -34.51 -31.72 -24.67
C SER A 3 -34.41 -30.85 -23.41
N LEU A 4 -35.47 -30.08 -23.21
CA LEU A 4 -35.88 -29.47 -21.92
C LEU A 4 -36.44 -30.57 -20.99
N SER A 5 -36.27 -30.40 -19.68
CA SER A 5 -37.18 -30.94 -18.64
C SER A 5 -37.23 -29.96 -17.47
N ILE A 6 -38.24 -29.17 -17.30
CA ILE A 6 -39.51 -29.34 -16.58
C ILE A 6 -39.32 -29.25 -15.05
N PHE A 7 -39.74 -28.10 -14.50
CA PHE A 7 -40.23 -28.00 -13.12
C PHE A 7 -41.72 -27.63 -13.13
N LYS A 8 -42.58 -28.57 -12.68
CA LYS A 8 -44.01 -28.40 -12.51
C LYS A 8 -44.37 -27.63 -11.25
N ARG A 9 -45.18 -26.60 -11.41
CA ARG A 9 -45.91 -25.91 -10.32
C ARG A 9 -47.16 -26.73 -9.97
N ASN A 10 -47.33 -27.09 -8.68
CA ASN A 10 -48.57 -27.59 -8.11
C ASN A 10 -49.48 -26.44 -7.66
N LYS A 11 -50.71 -26.39 -8.14
CA LYS A 11 -51.81 -25.56 -7.61
C LYS A 11 -52.56 -26.37 -6.53
N PRO A 12 -52.99 -25.78 -5.41
CA PRO A 12 -53.88 -26.43 -4.47
C PRO A 12 -55.37 -26.20 -4.82
N ASN A 13 -56.13 -27.25 -4.56
CA ASN A 13 -57.58 -27.44 -4.75
C ASN A 13 -58.44 -26.56 -3.82
N LYS A 14 -59.55 -26.05 -4.33
CA LYS A 14 -60.67 -25.44 -3.59
C LYS A 14 -61.53 -26.52 -2.94
N LYS A 15 -61.76 -26.49 -1.64
CA LYS A 15 -62.93 -27.03 -0.95
C LYS A 15 -63.26 -26.22 0.30
N ASN A 16 -64.51 -25.70 0.27
CA ASN A 16 -65.45 -25.30 1.30
C ASN A 16 -64.97 -25.08 2.74
N PHE A 17 -65.13 -23.85 3.23
CA PHE A 17 -65.25 -23.60 4.67
C PHE A 17 -66.46 -22.73 5.01
N LYS A 18 -67.19 -23.19 6.01
CA LYS A 18 -68.31 -22.53 6.67
C LYS A 18 -67.83 -21.38 7.59
N ASN A 19 -68.76 -20.44 7.81
CA ASN A 19 -68.65 -19.30 8.72
C ASN A 19 -68.01 -19.59 10.06
N GLU A 20 -66.99 -18.82 10.38
CA GLU A 20 -66.53 -18.54 11.76
C GLU A 20 -66.14 -17.06 11.90
N GLY A 21 -66.44 -16.46 13.04
CA GLY A 21 -66.46 -15.06 13.35
C GLY A 21 -65.11 -14.31 13.28
N PRO A 22 -65.07 -12.98 13.55
CA PRO A 22 -63.97 -12.09 13.16
C PRO A 22 -62.63 -12.49 13.76
N SER A 23 -61.62 -12.50 12.89
CA SER A 23 -60.27 -13.01 13.13
C SER A 23 -59.48 -12.11 14.06
N LYS A 24 -58.55 -12.72 14.82
CA LYS A 24 -57.60 -12.05 15.72
C LYS A 24 -56.76 -10.93 15.07
N GLN A 25 -56.85 -10.69 13.77
CA GLN A 25 -56.16 -9.60 13.10
C GLN A 25 -56.85 -8.23 13.22
N GLU A 26 -58.20 -8.20 13.29
CA GLU A 26 -58.90 -6.91 13.50
C GLU A 26 -58.71 -6.34 14.89
N LYS A 27 -58.50 -7.21 15.92
CA LYS A 27 -58.18 -6.73 17.27
C LYS A 27 -56.80 -6.15 17.40
N LYS A 28 -55.84 -6.53 16.54
CA LYS A 28 -54.45 -5.95 16.56
C LYS A 28 -54.39 -4.60 15.84
N ILE A 29 -55.30 -4.26 14.97
CA ILE A 29 -55.36 -2.97 14.26
C ILE A 29 -55.93 -1.90 15.21
N ASP A 30 -56.90 -2.30 15.99
CA ASP A 30 -57.53 -1.35 16.98
C ASP A 30 -56.62 -1.04 18.20
N GLU A 31 -55.74 -1.98 18.61
CA GLU A 31 -54.71 -1.75 19.60
C GLU A 31 -53.55 -0.85 19.08
N LYS A 32 -53.22 -0.92 17.78
CA LYS A 32 -52.19 -0.08 17.18
C LYS A 32 -52.61 1.37 17.01
N SER A 33 -53.92 1.64 16.73
CA SER A 33 -54.47 3.02 16.64
C SER A 33 -54.50 3.67 18.02
N LYS A 34 -54.83 2.95 19.10
CA LYS A 34 -54.81 3.47 20.48
C LYS A 34 -53.39 3.73 21.01
N LEU A 35 -52.38 2.99 20.54
CA LEU A 35 -50.95 3.22 20.90
C LEU A 35 -50.36 4.44 20.19
N THR A 36 -50.84 4.79 18.99
CA THR A 36 -50.40 6.00 18.26
C THR A 36 -50.94 7.25 18.92
N ASP A 37 -52.22 7.25 19.36
CA ASP A 37 -52.83 8.41 20.08
C ASP A 37 -52.18 8.67 21.44
N ILE A 38 -51.71 7.65 22.13
CA ILE A 38 -50.98 7.81 23.42
C ILE A 38 -49.59 8.37 23.16
N LYS A 39 -48.89 7.96 22.09
CA LYS A 39 -47.57 8.48 21.75
C LYS A 39 -47.59 9.95 21.29
N GLU A 40 -48.62 10.40 20.57
CA GLU A 40 -48.76 11.80 20.19
C GLU A 40 -49.09 12.74 21.38
N LYS A 41 -49.81 12.25 22.39
CA LYS A 41 -50.04 13.02 23.61
C LYS A 41 -48.80 13.15 24.49
N ASP A 42 -47.99 12.09 24.62
CA ASP A 42 -46.74 12.12 25.37
C ASP A 42 -45.67 13.00 24.71
N VAL A 43 -45.63 13.08 23.39
CA VAL A 43 -44.72 13.97 22.65
C VAL A 43 -45.10 15.44 22.87
N LYS A 44 -46.40 15.80 22.85
CA LYS A 44 -46.87 17.18 23.11
C LYS A 44 -46.66 17.62 24.55
N VAL A 45 -46.66 16.73 25.53
CA VAL A 45 -46.35 17.05 26.95
C VAL A 45 -44.84 17.26 27.10
N LYS A 46 -43.98 16.43 26.48
CA LYS A 46 -42.52 16.60 26.50
C LYS A 46 -42.05 17.87 25.79
N GLU A 47 -42.70 18.30 24.69
CA GLU A 47 -42.36 19.56 24.02
C GLU A 47 -42.74 20.81 24.87
N LYS A 48 -43.77 20.75 25.72
CA LYS A 48 -44.07 21.84 26.65
C LYS A 48 -43.09 21.93 27.81
N ASP A 49 -42.64 20.78 28.34
CA ASP A 49 -41.67 20.74 29.45
C ASP A 49 -40.26 21.17 28.99
N VAL A 50 -39.87 20.87 27.74
CA VAL A 50 -38.61 21.34 27.15
C VAL A 50 -38.62 22.86 26.95
N LYS A 51 -39.73 23.47 26.47
CA LYS A 51 -39.84 24.94 26.31
C LYS A 51 -39.88 25.71 27.64
N VAL A 52 -40.35 25.10 28.72
CA VAL A 52 -40.33 25.71 30.05
C VAL A 52 -38.93 25.65 30.67
N ASN A 53 -38.17 24.58 30.43
CA ASN A 53 -36.79 24.46 30.91
C ASN A 53 -35.81 25.35 30.15
N GLU A 54 -35.99 25.56 28.83
CA GLU A 54 -35.15 26.49 28.05
C GLU A 54 -35.30 27.94 28.47
N THR A 55 -36.52 28.37 28.90
CA THR A 55 -36.75 29.73 29.36
C THR A 55 -36.24 29.98 30.77
N SER A 56 -36.19 28.97 31.65
CA SER A 56 -35.57 29.09 32.98
C SER A 56 -34.04 29.04 32.89
N GLY A 57 -33.46 28.16 32.09
CA GLY A 57 -32.02 28.09 31.86
C GLY A 57 -31.42 29.37 31.27
N ARG A 58 -32.11 30.04 30.31
CA ARG A 58 -31.67 31.34 29.76
C ARG A 58 -31.72 32.48 30.78
N LYS A 59 -32.60 32.44 31.77
CA LYS A 59 -32.62 33.45 32.83
C LYS A 59 -31.50 33.23 33.85
N GLU A 60 -31.14 32.02 34.15
CA GLU A 60 -30.01 31.71 35.04
C GLU A 60 -28.67 32.02 34.38
N MET A 61 -28.46 31.66 33.10
CA MET A 61 -27.25 32.02 32.36
C MET A 61 -27.03 33.55 32.31
N LYS A 62 -28.05 34.33 32.03
CA LYS A 62 -27.93 35.81 32.04
C LYS A 62 -27.60 36.39 33.41
N LYS A 63 -28.03 35.76 34.52
CA LYS A 63 -27.65 36.17 35.88
C LYS A 63 -26.19 35.80 36.21
N GLU A 64 -25.70 34.70 35.66
CA GLU A 64 -24.31 34.25 35.85
C GLU A 64 -23.33 35.09 35.03
N GLU A 65 -23.66 35.42 33.77
CA GLU A 65 -22.90 36.36 32.93
C GLU A 65 -22.79 37.75 33.55
N GLN A 66 -23.86 38.25 34.21
CA GLN A 66 -23.82 39.52 34.93
C GLN A 66 -22.93 39.46 36.17
N LYS A 67 -22.88 38.32 36.89
CA LYS A 67 -21.97 38.12 38.03
C LYS A 67 -20.52 38.04 37.60
N ILE A 68 -20.23 37.35 36.46
CA ILE A 68 -18.88 37.23 35.88
C ILE A 68 -18.39 38.62 35.40
N SER A 69 -19.27 39.43 34.79
CA SER A 69 -18.94 40.79 34.35
C SER A 69 -18.66 41.74 35.52
N GLN A 70 -19.37 41.59 36.64
CA GLN A 70 -19.13 42.37 37.85
C GLN A 70 -17.86 41.96 38.59
N ASN A 71 -17.50 40.69 38.58
CA ASN A 71 -16.24 40.22 39.15
C ASN A 71 -15.03 40.66 38.31
N LYS A 72 -15.10 40.61 36.98
CA LYS A 72 -14.03 41.14 36.10
C LYS A 72 -13.80 42.65 36.24
N LYS A 73 -14.84 43.43 36.62
CA LYS A 73 -14.70 44.86 36.95
C LYS A 73 -14.09 45.08 38.33
N ARG A 74 -14.26 44.15 39.29
CA ARG A 74 -13.64 44.24 40.62
C ARG A 74 -12.15 43.84 40.57
N GLU A 75 -11.78 42.84 39.76
CA GLU A 75 -10.38 42.45 39.57
C GLU A 75 -9.56 43.51 38.81
N LYS A 76 -10.15 44.25 37.85
CA LYS A 76 -9.46 45.38 37.19
C LYS A 76 -9.18 46.55 38.10
N ASN A 77 -10.00 46.76 39.14
CA ASN A 77 -9.81 47.87 40.10
C ASN A 77 -8.89 47.49 41.29
N SER A 78 -8.58 46.22 41.50
CA SER A 78 -7.63 45.80 42.53
C SER A 78 -6.17 45.74 42.00
N ASN A 79 -5.97 45.58 40.68
CA ASN A 79 -4.63 45.55 40.09
C ASN A 79 -4.00 46.93 39.79
N THR A 80 -4.76 48.04 39.95
CA THR A 80 -4.27 49.42 39.76
C THR A 80 -3.78 50.10 41.06
N LYS A 81 -3.87 49.42 42.21
CA LYS A 81 -3.41 50.00 43.50
C LYS A 81 -2.13 49.34 44.08
N ASN A 82 -1.54 48.35 43.44
CA ASN A 82 -0.35 47.62 43.95
C ASN A 82 0.91 47.79 43.10
N VAL A 83 1.02 48.82 42.25
CA VAL A 83 2.19 49.05 41.39
C VAL A 83 3.11 50.20 41.90
N ASP A 84 2.69 51.01 42.91
CA ASP A 84 3.46 52.18 43.34
C ASP A 84 4.20 52.08 44.68
N GLU A 85 4.31 50.88 45.30
CA GLU A 85 5.01 50.77 46.61
C GLU A 85 6.14 49.73 46.68
N LYS A 86 6.82 49.40 45.54
CA LYS A 86 8.08 48.62 45.59
C LYS A 86 9.12 49.15 44.62
N ARG A 87 9.51 50.42 44.81
CA ARG A 87 10.74 51.02 44.27
C ARG A 87 11.51 51.72 45.37
N LEU A 88 12.11 50.93 46.27
CA LEU A 88 13.25 51.37 47.10
C LEU A 88 13.81 50.14 47.82
N ASP A 89 15.10 49.97 47.71
CA ASP A 89 15.95 48.99 48.35
C ASP A 89 16.29 47.71 47.56
N ASN A 90 17.32 47.83 46.70
CA ASN A 90 18.50 46.99 46.81
C ASN A 90 19.68 47.54 45.96
N LYS A 91 20.43 48.46 46.53
CA LYS A 91 21.83 48.67 46.15
C LYS A 91 22.64 47.81 47.11
N ASN A 92 23.25 46.77 46.63
CA ASN A 92 24.57 46.18 46.98
C ASN A 92 24.58 44.70 46.63
N ASN A 93 25.22 44.33 45.50
CA ASN A 93 26.39 43.46 45.52
C ASN A 93 27.01 43.32 44.12
N LYS A 94 28.17 43.95 44.03
CA LYS A 94 29.42 43.55 43.41
C LYS A 94 29.44 42.73 42.10
N SER A 95 29.89 43.47 41.08
CA SER A 95 31.01 43.09 40.19
C SER A 95 31.24 41.60 39.90
N PHE A 96 30.86 41.17 38.69
CA PHE A 96 31.63 40.21 37.92
C PHE A 96 31.81 40.75 36.50
N ASP A 97 33.03 40.86 36.18
CA ASP A 97 33.85 41.14 35.01
C ASP A 97 33.14 41.27 33.63
N LYS A 98 33.18 42.52 33.12
CA LYS A 98 33.00 42.87 31.72
C LYS A 98 34.34 42.76 31.01
N SER A 99 34.74 41.55 30.60
CA SER A 99 35.90 41.39 29.70
C SER A 99 35.82 40.10 28.87
N ALA A 100 34.72 39.90 28.13
CA ALA A 100 34.68 38.86 27.10
C ALA A 100 33.68 39.21 25.97
N GLU A 101 33.46 40.50 25.68
CA GLU A 101 32.76 40.94 24.49
C GLU A 101 33.71 41.74 23.59
N LYS A 102 34.68 41.06 22.96
CA LYS A 102 35.34 41.53 21.71
C LYS A 102 36.10 40.36 21.12
N GLY A 103 35.60 39.81 20.03
CA GLY A 103 36.40 39.00 19.15
C GLY A 103 35.79 37.67 18.75
N ILE A 104 34.56 37.64 18.19
CA ILE A 104 34.18 36.57 17.26
C ILE A 104 33.75 37.29 15.98
N SER A 105 34.72 37.48 15.09
CA SER A 105 34.50 37.84 13.70
C SER A 105 33.67 36.75 13.05
N ALA A 106 32.69 37.18 12.26
CA ALA A 106 31.91 36.32 11.39
C ALA A 106 32.84 35.45 10.53
N GLN A 107 33.08 34.23 10.93
CA GLN A 107 33.43 33.16 10.04
C GLN A 107 32.14 32.63 9.42
N LYS A 108 32.03 32.78 8.10
CA LYS A 108 31.07 32.05 7.30
C LYS A 108 31.23 30.57 7.62
N GLU A 109 30.27 29.97 8.30
CA GLU A 109 30.13 28.54 8.39
C GLU A 109 29.63 28.05 7.02
N GLU A 110 30.56 27.61 6.19
CA GLU A 110 30.28 26.70 5.09
C GLU A 110 30.03 25.31 5.67
N GLY A 111 28.86 24.73 5.34
CA GLY A 111 28.71 23.30 5.21
C GLY A 111 28.50 22.46 6.46
N GLY A 112 27.47 22.75 7.22
CA GLY A 112 26.82 21.76 8.06
C GLY A 112 25.32 21.91 7.86
N LYS A 113 24.68 21.08 7.01
CA LYS A 113 23.22 21.06 6.91
C LYS A 113 22.66 20.77 8.29
N SER A 114 22.16 21.81 8.96
CA SER A 114 21.48 21.68 10.24
C SER A 114 20.26 20.78 10.05
N MET A 115 20.27 19.59 10.63
CA MET A 115 19.12 18.66 10.66
C MET A 115 17.95 19.18 11.52
N LEU A 116 17.98 20.42 11.97
CA LEU A 116 16.90 21.05 12.72
C LEU A 116 15.93 21.70 11.74
N PHE A 117 14.89 20.92 11.35
CA PHE A 117 13.76 21.44 10.62
C PHE A 117 13.08 22.56 11.42
N LYS A 118 12.91 23.73 10.81
CA LYS A 118 12.24 24.88 11.41
C LYS A 118 11.08 25.31 10.51
N THR A 119 9.84 25.20 11.01
CA THR A 119 8.66 25.75 10.32
C THR A 119 8.81 27.27 10.14
N ARG A 120 8.31 27.79 9.01
CA ARG A 120 8.24 29.21 8.69
C ARG A 120 6.93 29.82 9.24
N GLU A 121 6.86 31.13 9.30
CA GLU A 121 5.64 31.83 9.76
C GLU A 121 4.42 31.48 8.90
N GLU A 122 4.60 31.32 7.59
CA GLU A 122 3.52 30.91 6.67
C GLU A 122 2.98 29.50 6.98
N HIS A 123 3.85 28.56 7.39
CA HIS A 123 3.44 27.22 7.80
C HIS A 123 2.56 27.27 9.07
N GLU A 124 2.97 28.07 10.05
CA GLU A 124 2.18 28.20 11.30
C GLU A 124 0.88 28.94 11.08
N ALA A 125 0.84 29.93 10.17
CA ALA A 125 -0.38 30.60 9.77
C ALA A 125 -1.37 29.65 9.09
N LEU A 126 -0.87 28.81 8.16
CA LEU A 126 -1.67 27.78 7.50
C LEU A 126 -2.16 26.72 8.49
N ARG A 127 -1.27 26.22 9.36
CA ARG A 127 -1.65 25.26 10.42
C ARG A 127 -2.82 25.80 11.25
N LYS A 128 -2.73 27.04 11.67
CA LYS A 128 -3.77 27.69 12.47
C LYS A 128 -5.09 27.76 11.69
N ALA A 129 -5.04 28.22 10.43
CA ALA A 129 -6.23 28.35 9.59
C ALA A 129 -6.92 27.00 9.33
N VAL A 130 -6.17 25.95 8.97
CA VAL A 130 -6.72 24.61 8.73
C VAL A 130 -7.25 24.00 10.03
N ARG A 131 -6.56 24.20 11.16
CA ARG A 131 -7.02 23.74 12.50
C ARG A 131 -8.35 24.37 12.88
N GLU A 132 -8.45 25.69 12.79
CA GLU A 132 -9.68 26.43 13.12
C GLU A 132 -10.84 25.97 12.22
N PHE A 133 -10.60 25.77 10.93
CA PHE A 133 -11.58 25.22 9.98
C PHE A 133 -11.99 23.79 10.36
N ALA A 134 -11.03 22.90 10.62
CA ALA A 134 -11.34 21.52 10.97
C ALA A 134 -12.17 21.40 12.25
N GLU A 135 -11.91 22.28 13.24
CA GLU A 135 -12.68 22.35 14.49
C GLU A 135 -14.07 22.96 14.27
N ALA A 136 -14.22 23.93 13.36
CA ALA A 136 -15.49 24.60 13.10
C ALA A 136 -16.41 23.80 12.18
N GLU A 137 -15.88 23.25 11.09
CA GLU A 137 -16.67 22.69 9.98
C GLU A 137 -16.67 21.15 9.95
N VAL A 138 -15.55 20.50 10.32
CA VAL A 138 -15.42 19.04 10.25
C VAL A 138 -15.85 18.36 11.56
N GLN A 139 -15.37 18.86 12.71
CA GLN A 139 -15.62 18.22 14.02
C GLN A 139 -17.12 18.04 14.35
N PRO A 140 -18.01 18.99 14.08
CA PRO A 140 -19.44 18.84 14.40
C PRO A 140 -20.13 17.71 13.62
N ILE A 141 -19.62 17.34 12.45
CA ILE A 141 -20.25 16.38 11.55
C ILE A 141 -19.49 15.05 11.46
N ALA A 142 -18.25 14.96 11.98
CA ALA A 142 -17.36 13.78 11.85
C ALA A 142 -18.03 12.47 12.32
N PHE A 143 -18.79 12.51 13.42
CA PHE A 143 -19.54 11.35 13.90
C PHE A 143 -20.62 10.90 12.90
N SER A 144 -21.39 11.85 12.36
CA SER A 144 -22.45 11.56 11.37
C SER A 144 -21.88 10.99 10.08
N LEU A 145 -20.78 11.56 9.58
CA LEU A 145 -20.09 11.07 8.39
C LEU A 145 -19.62 9.62 8.56
N ASP A 146 -19.02 9.30 9.72
CA ASP A 146 -18.57 7.93 10.03
C ASP A 146 -19.75 6.95 10.11
N GLN A 147 -20.82 7.32 10.83
CA GLN A 147 -21.95 6.41 11.01
C GLN A 147 -22.69 6.14 9.70
N ASN A 148 -22.85 7.14 8.85
CA ASN A 148 -23.62 7.06 7.61
C ASN A 148 -22.77 6.62 6.41
N ASN A 149 -21.43 6.50 6.55
CA ASN A 149 -20.52 6.26 5.45
C ASN A 149 -20.68 7.34 4.35
N GLU A 150 -20.75 8.61 4.77
CA GLU A 150 -21.16 9.74 3.94
C GLU A 150 -19.96 10.60 3.55
N PHE A 151 -19.92 11.04 2.29
CA PHE A 151 -18.86 11.93 1.80
C PHE A 151 -19.21 13.39 2.11
N PRO A 152 -18.26 14.20 2.62
CA PRO A 152 -18.51 15.56 3.07
C PRO A 152 -18.42 16.59 1.92
N ASP A 153 -19.38 16.57 0.99
CA ASP A 153 -19.37 17.39 -0.23
C ASP A 153 -19.14 18.88 0.04
N GLU A 154 -19.82 19.44 1.05
CA GLU A 154 -19.69 20.87 1.39
C GLU A 154 -18.33 21.22 1.99
N VAL A 155 -17.76 20.34 2.83
CA VAL A 155 -16.40 20.53 3.39
C VAL A 155 -15.36 20.51 2.26
N VAL A 156 -15.48 19.59 1.31
CA VAL A 156 -14.57 19.51 0.16
C VAL A 156 -14.65 20.75 -0.72
N LYS A 157 -15.85 21.26 -0.94
CA LYS A 157 -16.06 22.52 -1.65
C LYS A 157 -15.40 23.69 -0.92
N MET A 158 -15.61 23.83 0.39
CA MET A 158 -14.95 24.85 1.19
C MET A 158 -13.42 24.74 1.18
N MET A 159 -12.85 23.52 1.18
CA MET A 159 -11.41 23.34 1.02
C MET A 159 -10.91 23.87 -0.34
N GLY A 160 -11.71 23.72 -1.41
CA GLY A 160 -11.44 24.34 -2.72
C GLY A 160 -11.49 25.87 -2.65
N GLU A 161 -12.51 26.46 -2.03
CA GLU A 161 -12.68 27.91 -1.86
C GLU A 161 -11.51 28.53 -1.05
N HIS A 162 -10.93 27.79 -0.11
CA HIS A 162 -9.72 28.19 0.62
C HIS A 162 -8.43 27.98 -0.17
N GLY A 163 -8.47 27.38 -1.38
CA GLY A 163 -7.30 27.07 -2.21
C GLY A 163 -6.45 25.91 -1.71
N TRP A 164 -6.94 25.10 -0.75
CA TRP A 164 -6.13 24.02 -0.18
C TRP A 164 -6.01 22.80 -1.09
N MET A 165 -6.92 22.62 -2.04
CA MET A 165 -6.87 21.53 -3.02
C MET A 165 -5.64 21.67 -3.95
N GLY A 166 -5.15 22.89 -4.14
CA GLY A 166 -4.00 23.21 -4.99
C GLY A 166 -2.78 23.75 -4.25
N LEU A 167 -2.59 23.46 -2.96
CA LEU A 167 -1.51 24.04 -2.14
C LEU A 167 -0.13 24.04 -2.82
N PRO A 168 0.41 22.90 -3.34
CA PRO A 168 1.76 22.87 -3.87
C PRO A 168 1.87 23.31 -5.34
N TYR A 169 0.74 23.56 -6.03
CA TYR A 169 0.77 23.87 -7.46
C TYR A 169 1.00 25.34 -7.74
N ASP A 170 1.69 25.62 -8.86
CA ASP A 170 1.98 26.97 -9.32
C ASP A 170 0.69 27.79 -9.49
N LYS A 171 0.76 29.06 -9.15
CA LYS A 171 -0.32 30.04 -9.30
C LYS A 171 -0.83 30.15 -10.73
N LYS A 172 0.03 29.91 -11.74
CA LYS A 172 -0.37 29.89 -13.15
C LYS A 172 -1.41 28.82 -13.49
N TYR A 173 -1.47 27.74 -12.66
CA TYR A 173 -2.48 26.69 -12.76
C TYR A 173 -3.61 26.84 -11.73
N GLY A 174 -3.68 27.96 -11.02
CA GLY A 174 -4.70 28.22 -10.00
C GLY A 174 -4.38 27.63 -8.63
N GLY A 175 -3.18 27.11 -8.42
CA GLY A 175 -2.69 26.65 -7.12
C GLY A 175 -2.25 27.79 -6.20
N ALA A 176 -1.93 27.46 -4.94
CA ALA A 176 -1.46 28.44 -3.95
C ALA A 176 0.04 28.77 -4.09
N GLY A 177 0.82 27.96 -4.77
CA GLY A 177 2.27 28.11 -4.93
C GLY A 177 3.04 27.94 -3.62
N MET A 178 2.52 27.13 -2.71
CA MET A 178 3.15 26.78 -1.43
C MET A 178 4.00 25.51 -1.58
N ASP A 179 4.67 25.10 -0.52
CA ASP A 179 5.57 23.94 -0.56
C ASP A 179 4.90 22.63 -0.11
N ALA A 180 5.67 21.53 -0.18
CA ALA A 180 5.18 20.21 0.22
C ALA A 180 4.96 20.08 1.75
N ILE A 181 5.60 20.94 2.56
CA ILE A 181 5.37 21.01 4.00
C ILE A 181 4.00 21.58 4.29
N SER A 182 3.61 22.64 3.57
CA SER A 182 2.28 23.24 3.65
C SER A 182 1.19 22.22 3.33
N TYR A 183 1.38 21.41 2.29
CA TYR A 183 0.49 20.30 1.98
C TYR A 183 0.42 19.27 3.13
N ALA A 184 1.55 18.85 3.69
CA ALA A 184 1.58 17.90 4.80
C ALA A 184 0.88 18.46 6.05
N ILE A 185 1.05 19.76 6.35
CA ILE A 185 0.36 20.45 7.44
C ILE A 185 -1.16 20.42 7.26
N ALA A 186 -1.65 20.70 6.06
CA ALA A 186 -3.10 20.69 5.79
C ALA A 186 -3.69 19.29 5.98
N VAL A 187 -3.04 18.26 5.47
CA VAL A 187 -3.45 16.86 5.66
C VAL A 187 -3.40 16.46 7.15
N GLU A 188 -2.35 16.84 7.88
CA GLU A 188 -2.18 16.58 9.32
C GLU A 188 -3.35 17.19 10.12
N GLU A 189 -3.65 18.49 9.93
CA GLU A 189 -4.65 19.19 10.74
C GLU A 189 -6.10 18.75 10.43
N LEU A 190 -6.42 18.44 9.18
CA LEU A 190 -7.71 17.82 8.81
C LEU A 190 -7.85 16.43 9.44
N SER A 191 -6.81 15.60 9.31
CA SER A 191 -6.81 14.23 9.84
C SER A 191 -6.82 14.16 11.37
N ARG A 192 -6.41 15.22 12.04
CA ARG A 192 -6.50 15.37 13.50
C ARG A 192 -7.96 15.29 13.97
N ILE A 193 -8.87 15.74 13.14
CA ILE A 193 -10.31 15.66 13.38
C ILE A 193 -10.91 14.43 12.69
N ASP A 194 -10.68 14.25 11.37
CA ASP A 194 -11.25 13.15 10.60
C ASP A 194 -10.27 12.64 9.55
N GLY A 195 -9.84 11.37 9.71
CA GLY A 195 -8.87 10.73 8.82
C GLY A 195 -9.37 10.58 7.39
N GLY A 196 -10.69 10.48 7.18
CA GLY A 196 -11.29 10.38 5.85
C GLY A 196 -11.30 11.72 5.12
N VAL A 197 -11.58 12.84 5.83
CA VAL A 197 -11.45 14.19 5.23
C VAL A 197 -9.99 14.47 4.85
N GLY A 198 -9.05 14.12 5.71
CA GLY A 198 -7.62 14.28 5.41
C GLY A 198 -7.17 13.49 4.18
N VAL A 199 -7.65 12.24 3.99
CA VAL A 199 -7.27 11.44 2.82
C VAL A 199 -7.94 11.90 1.53
N ILE A 200 -9.11 12.53 1.58
CA ILE A 200 -9.73 13.14 0.39
C ILE A 200 -8.78 14.17 -0.20
N LEU A 201 -8.25 15.09 0.63
CA LEU A 201 -7.25 16.07 0.21
C LEU A 201 -5.96 15.40 -0.24
N SER A 202 -5.46 14.42 0.52
CA SER A 202 -4.21 13.73 0.23
C SER A 202 -4.25 13.05 -1.13
N ALA A 203 -5.25 12.21 -1.40
CA ALA A 203 -5.38 11.49 -2.66
C ALA A 203 -5.65 12.43 -3.85
N HIS A 204 -6.45 13.47 -3.66
CA HIS A 204 -6.70 14.47 -4.69
C HIS A 204 -5.40 15.17 -5.11
N THR A 205 -4.63 15.68 -4.15
CA THR A 205 -3.44 16.48 -4.42
C THR A 205 -2.28 15.59 -4.88
N SER A 206 -1.87 14.60 -4.08
CA SER A 206 -0.64 13.84 -4.34
C SER A 206 -0.78 12.73 -5.37
N LEU A 207 -1.98 12.22 -5.63
CA LEU A 207 -2.21 11.09 -6.53
C LEU A 207 -3.01 11.48 -7.77
N GLY A 208 -4.14 12.20 -7.63
CA GLY A 208 -5.00 12.58 -8.76
C GLY A 208 -4.44 13.73 -9.58
N SER A 209 -3.81 14.71 -8.94
CA SER A 209 -3.37 15.96 -9.57
C SER A 209 -1.86 15.97 -9.90
N TYR A 210 -1.01 15.49 -8.98
CA TYR A 210 0.45 15.51 -9.16
C TYR A 210 0.96 14.82 -10.44
N PRO A 211 0.47 13.65 -10.88
CA PRO A 211 0.95 13.05 -12.13
C PRO A 211 0.71 13.96 -13.35
N ILE A 212 -0.41 14.70 -13.34
CA ILE A 212 -0.73 15.65 -14.43
C ILE A 212 0.20 16.87 -14.38
N GLU A 213 0.53 17.35 -13.18
CA GLU A 213 1.49 18.43 -12.99
C GLU A 213 2.88 18.01 -13.46
N ALA A 214 3.35 16.83 -13.07
CA ALA A 214 4.72 16.39 -13.31
C ALA A 214 4.97 15.87 -14.74
N PHE A 215 3.98 15.24 -15.38
CA PHE A 215 4.15 14.52 -16.64
C PHE A 215 3.20 14.96 -17.74
N GLY A 216 2.23 15.83 -17.45
CA GLY A 216 1.26 16.33 -18.42
C GLY A 216 1.84 17.37 -19.37
N THR A 217 1.32 17.41 -20.60
CA THR A 217 1.56 18.52 -21.52
C THR A 217 0.91 19.81 -21.00
N GLU A 218 1.28 20.96 -21.56
CA GLU A 218 0.68 22.23 -21.15
C GLU A 218 -0.84 22.23 -21.37
N GLU A 219 -1.31 21.63 -22.47
CA GLU A 219 -2.73 21.48 -22.78
C GLU A 219 -3.45 20.62 -21.73
N GLN A 220 -2.83 19.50 -21.34
CA GLN A 220 -3.36 18.63 -20.29
C GLN A 220 -3.40 19.36 -18.93
N LYS A 221 -2.38 20.14 -18.60
CA LYS A 221 -2.35 20.95 -17.38
C LYS A 221 -3.46 22.00 -17.37
N GLN A 222 -3.64 22.71 -18.47
CA GLN A 222 -4.71 23.70 -18.58
C GLN A 222 -6.11 23.06 -18.48
N LYS A 223 -6.30 21.91 -19.14
CA LYS A 223 -7.60 21.23 -19.17
C LYS A 223 -7.95 20.54 -17.84
N TYR A 224 -6.98 19.90 -17.19
CA TYR A 224 -7.21 19.03 -16.06
C TYR A 224 -6.64 19.56 -14.75
N LEU A 225 -5.37 20.02 -14.72
CA LEU A 225 -4.76 20.47 -13.47
C LEU A 225 -5.39 21.77 -12.96
N VAL A 226 -5.72 22.71 -13.81
CA VAL A 226 -6.32 24.00 -13.39
C VAL A 226 -7.61 23.80 -12.60
N PRO A 227 -8.64 23.07 -13.08
CA PRO A 227 -9.85 22.86 -12.29
C PRO A 227 -9.60 22.00 -11.04
N LEU A 228 -8.63 21.07 -11.05
CA LEU A 228 -8.23 20.31 -9.86
C LEU A 228 -7.56 21.23 -8.83
N ALA A 229 -6.59 22.03 -9.22
CA ALA A 229 -5.87 22.93 -8.31
C ALA A 229 -6.79 23.99 -7.66
N LYS A 230 -7.84 24.41 -8.37
CA LYS A 230 -8.88 25.31 -7.81
C LYS A 230 -9.91 24.60 -6.95
N GLY A 231 -9.93 23.25 -6.92
CA GLY A 231 -10.96 22.48 -6.23
C GLY A 231 -12.34 22.50 -6.92
N GLU A 232 -12.40 22.93 -8.18
CA GLU A 232 -13.62 22.87 -9.01
C GLU A 232 -13.95 21.42 -9.41
N LYS A 233 -12.93 20.56 -9.47
CA LYS A 233 -13.00 19.13 -9.75
C LYS A 233 -12.17 18.34 -8.76
N ILE A 234 -12.52 17.06 -8.57
CA ILE A 234 -11.80 16.13 -7.69
C ILE A 234 -11.02 15.13 -8.55
N GLY A 235 -9.77 14.84 -8.11
CA GLY A 235 -8.89 13.86 -8.74
C GLY A 235 -8.87 12.53 -8.02
N ALA A 236 -8.66 11.45 -8.77
CA ALA A 236 -8.46 10.10 -8.28
C ALA A 236 -7.34 9.36 -9.05
N PHE A 237 -6.86 8.23 -8.46
CA PHE A 237 -5.72 7.48 -8.97
C PHE A 237 -6.04 5.99 -9.02
N GLY A 238 -6.14 5.44 -10.23
CA GLY A 238 -6.56 4.06 -10.49
C GLY A 238 -5.37 3.15 -10.83
N LEU A 239 -4.65 2.66 -9.83
CA LEU A 239 -3.52 1.73 -10.01
C LEU A 239 -3.89 0.30 -9.62
N THR A 240 -4.40 0.09 -8.41
CA THR A 240 -4.61 -1.22 -7.79
C THR A 240 -5.69 -2.04 -8.51
N GLU A 241 -5.42 -3.32 -8.71
CA GLU A 241 -6.35 -4.30 -9.29
C GLU A 241 -6.56 -5.50 -8.36
N PRO A 242 -7.57 -6.35 -8.60
CA PRO A 242 -7.80 -7.53 -7.78
C PRO A 242 -6.59 -8.45 -7.63
N GLU A 243 -5.78 -8.60 -8.69
CA GLU A 243 -4.58 -9.46 -8.69
C GLU A 243 -3.26 -8.65 -8.60
N ALA A 244 -3.31 -7.30 -8.60
CA ALA A 244 -2.16 -6.40 -8.57
C ALA A 244 -2.27 -5.33 -7.46
N GLY A 245 -1.89 -5.70 -6.24
CA GLY A 245 -1.81 -4.81 -5.08
C GLY A 245 -0.36 -4.38 -4.81
N SER A 246 0.33 -5.06 -3.87
CA SER A 246 1.76 -4.81 -3.60
C SER A 246 2.66 -5.11 -4.80
N ASP A 247 2.28 -6.04 -5.67
CA ASP A 247 2.89 -6.26 -6.97
C ASP A 247 2.18 -5.41 -8.03
N ALA A 248 2.43 -4.10 -7.99
CA ALA A 248 1.78 -3.14 -8.89
C ALA A 248 2.17 -3.34 -10.37
N GLY A 249 3.31 -4.02 -10.63
CA GLY A 249 3.73 -4.39 -11.99
C GLY A 249 2.89 -5.51 -12.64
N GLY A 250 2.05 -6.18 -11.85
CA GLY A 250 1.13 -7.23 -12.31
C GLY A 250 -0.19 -6.71 -12.88
N THR A 251 -0.29 -5.44 -13.27
CA THR A 251 -1.48 -4.82 -13.88
C THR A 251 -1.99 -5.64 -15.07
N GLU A 252 -3.30 -5.94 -15.08
CA GLU A 252 -3.99 -6.71 -16.12
C GLU A 252 -4.95 -5.85 -16.98
N THR A 253 -5.34 -4.65 -16.52
CA THR A 253 -6.10 -3.67 -17.32
C THR A 253 -5.32 -3.36 -18.60
N VAL A 254 -5.97 -3.43 -19.77
CA VAL A 254 -5.36 -3.21 -21.08
C VAL A 254 -5.87 -1.92 -21.74
N ALA A 255 -5.03 -1.32 -22.57
CA ALA A 255 -5.38 -0.19 -23.43
C ALA A 255 -4.85 -0.46 -24.85
N GLU A 256 -5.72 -0.85 -25.76
CA GLU A 256 -5.39 -1.18 -27.14
C GLU A 256 -5.61 0.05 -28.05
N LEU A 257 -4.62 0.39 -28.87
CA LEU A 257 -4.70 1.52 -29.78
C LEU A 257 -5.63 1.19 -30.97
N ASP A 258 -6.69 1.97 -31.16
CA ASP A 258 -7.61 1.90 -32.30
C ASP A 258 -7.84 3.30 -32.89
N GLY A 259 -7.21 3.57 -34.02
CA GLY A 259 -7.26 4.88 -34.68
C GLY A 259 -6.73 5.99 -33.76
N ASP A 260 -7.57 6.95 -33.40
CA ASP A 260 -7.23 8.11 -32.55
C ASP A 260 -7.57 7.88 -31.06
N TYR A 261 -7.87 6.65 -30.66
CA TYR A 261 -8.28 6.29 -29.32
C TYR A 261 -7.51 5.08 -28.79
N TYR A 262 -7.34 5.01 -27.49
CA TYR A 262 -7.04 3.79 -26.77
C TYR A 262 -8.36 3.19 -26.24
N ILE A 263 -8.58 1.91 -26.48
CA ILE A 263 -9.74 1.17 -25.96
C ILE A 263 -9.36 0.53 -24.64
N LEU A 264 -9.85 1.11 -23.54
CA LEU A 264 -9.51 0.71 -22.18
C LEU A 264 -10.48 -0.35 -21.70
N ASN A 265 -9.94 -1.48 -21.21
CA ASN A 265 -10.70 -2.62 -20.66
C ASN A 265 -10.04 -3.14 -19.38
N GLY A 266 -10.82 -3.33 -18.31
CA GLY A 266 -10.36 -3.87 -17.03
C GLY A 266 -11.02 -3.23 -15.83
N ASN A 267 -10.48 -3.51 -14.63
CA ASN A 267 -11.04 -3.02 -13.37
C ASN A 267 -9.93 -2.51 -12.46
N LYS A 268 -10.23 -1.43 -11.71
CA LYS A 268 -9.37 -0.94 -10.62
C LYS A 268 -10.17 -0.97 -9.31
N ILE A 269 -9.55 -1.43 -8.21
CA ILE A 269 -10.23 -1.57 -6.92
C ILE A 269 -9.62 -0.66 -5.85
N PHE A 270 -10.39 -0.40 -4.80
CA PHE A 270 -10.01 0.43 -3.65
C PHE A 270 -9.64 1.87 -4.01
N ILE A 271 -10.31 2.45 -5.01
CA ILE A 271 -9.98 3.79 -5.50
C ILE A 271 -10.59 4.86 -4.62
N THR A 272 -9.73 5.59 -3.94
CA THR A 272 -10.11 6.75 -3.11
C THR A 272 -10.66 7.86 -3.98
N ASN A 273 -11.67 8.57 -3.47
CA ASN A 273 -12.46 9.59 -4.14
C ASN A 273 -13.39 9.09 -5.25
N ALA A 274 -13.35 7.83 -5.65
CA ALA A 274 -14.35 7.26 -6.55
C ALA A 274 -15.65 6.93 -5.79
N PRO A 275 -16.84 7.20 -6.33
CA PRO A 275 -17.19 7.82 -7.61
C PRO A 275 -17.32 9.36 -7.57
N LYS A 276 -16.84 10.04 -6.55
CA LYS A 276 -16.94 11.50 -6.38
C LYS A 276 -16.02 12.28 -7.33
N ALA A 277 -14.88 11.71 -7.69
CA ALA A 277 -13.91 12.33 -8.59
C ALA A 277 -14.47 12.59 -10.00
N ASP A 278 -13.88 13.57 -10.68
CA ASP A 278 -14.19 13.96 -12.05
C ASP A 278 -13.09 13.53 -13.02
N THR A 279 -11.85 13.49 -12.53
CA THR A 279 -10.64 13.18 -13.31
C THR A 279 -9.87 12.05 -12.65
N TYR A 280 -9.49 11.06 -13.44
CA TYR A 280 -8.81 9.85 -12.96
C TYR A 280 -7.50 9.66 -13.70
N VAL A 281 -6.40 9.42 -13.00
CA VAL A 281 -5.16 8.92 -13.59
C VAL A 281 -5.18 7.40 -13.48
N VAL A 282 -5.22 6.71 -14.64
CA VAL A 282 -5.43 5.26 -14.73
C VAL A 282 -4.26 4.61 -15.45
N PHE A 283 -3.80 3.46 -14.93
CA PHE A 283 -2.68 2.70 -15.49
C PHE A 283 -3.18 1.45 -16.20
N ALA A 284 -2.69 1.21 -17.42
CA ALA A 284 -3.08 0.07 -18.24
C ALA A 284 -1.91 -0.43 -19.10
N VAL A 285 -1.95 -1.71 -19.46
CA VAL A 285 -0.96 -2.33 -20.34
C VAL A 285 -1.27 -1.95 -21.78
N THR A 286 -0.33 -1.25 -22.43
CA THR A 286 -0.37 -0.94 -23.87
C THR A 286 0.47 -1.92 -24.69
N THR A 287 1.55 -2.47 -24.11
CA THR A 287 2.43 -3.43 -24.77
C THR A 287 2.60 -4.70 -23.90
N PRO A 288 1.82 -5.75 -24.14
CA PRO A 288 1.90 -6.99 -23.37
C PRO A 288 3.26 -7.69 -23.50
N GLY A 289 3.70 -8.35 -22.43
CA GLY A 289 4.86 -9.25 -22.44
C GLY A 289 6.22 -8.61 -22.15
N ILE A 290 6.31 -7.30 -22.00
CA ILE A 290 7.54 -6.57 -21.64
C ILE A 290 7.56 -6.08 -20.18
N GLY A 291 6.67 -6.63 -19.33
CA GLY A 291 6.60 -6.32 -17.90
C GLY A 291 6.17 -4.87 -17.63
N THR A 292 6.84 -4.23 -16.68
CA THR A 292 6.51 -2.86 -16.26
C THR A 292 6.70 -1.80 -17.35
N HIS A 293 7.58 -2.06 -18.31
CA HIS A 293 7.78 -1.18 -19.48
C HIS A 293 6.60 -1.19 -20.47
N GLY A 294 5.66 -2.12 -20.35
CA GLY A 294 4.44 -2.16 -21.15
C GLY A 294 3.26 -1.41 -20.55
N ILE A 295 3.43 -0.78 -19.38
CA ILE A 295 2.38 -0.06 -18.67
C ILE A 295 2.42 1.42 -19.03
N SER A 296 1.27 1.99 -19.42
CA SER A 296 1.08 3.40 -19.72
C SER A 296 0.10 4.05 -18.76
N ALA A 297 0.12 5.38 -18.66
CA ALA A 297 -0.78 6.15 -17.82
C ALA A 297 -1.74 6.98 -18.69
N PHE A 298 -2.99 7.10 -18.25
CA PHE A 298 -4.04 7.81 -18.98
C PHE A 298 -4.83 8.73 -18.06
N ILE A 299 -5.25 9.88 -18.59
CA ILE A 299 -6.22 10.76 -17.94
C ILE A 299 -7.61 10.37 -18.45
N VAL A 300 -8.47 9.91 -17.55
CA VAL A 300 -9.84 9.48 -17.85
C VAL A 300 -10.83 10.41 -17.17
N GLU A 301 -11.90 10.79 -17.87
CA GLU A 301 -12.92 11.68 -17.34
C GLU A 301 -14.18 10.88 -16.94
N LYS A 302 -14.82 11.31 -15.86
CA LYS A 302 -16.12 10.77 -15.44
C LYS A 302 -17.19 10.95 -16.53
N GLY A 303 -18.03 9.94 -16.69
CA GLY A 303 -19.16 9.99 -17.61
C GLY A 303 -18.84 9.55 -19.04
N TRP A 304 -17.61 9.13 -19.37
CA TRP A 304 -17.33 8.51 -20.64
C TRP A 304 -18.08 7.16 -20.77
N GLU A 305 -18.54 6.86 -21.98
CA GLU A 305 -19.24 5.61 -22.25
C GLU A 305 -18.39 4.40 -21.92
N GLY A 306 -18.98 3.43 -21.21
CA GLY A 306 -18.28 2.22 -20.75
C GLY A 306 -17.47 2.40 -19.44
N PHE A 307 -17.32 3.63 -18.93
CA PHE A 307 -16.71 3.89 -17.63
C PHE A 307 -17.78 3.94 -16.53
N THR A 308 -17.75 2.96 -15.64
CA THR A 308 -18.72 2.79 -14.54
C THR A 308 -18.01 2.53 -13.22
N PHE A 309 -18.79 2.50 -12.14
CA PHE A 309 -18.28 2.30 -10.78
C PHE A 309 -18.97 1.07 -10.17
N GLY A 310 -18.23 0.30 -9.39
CA GLY A 310 -18.78 -0.72 -8.52
C GLY A 310 -19.40 -0.10 -7.25
N ASP A 311 -19.88 -0.97 -6.37
CA ASP A 311 -20.48 -0.55 -5.10
C ASP A 311 -19.47 0.20 -4.22
N HIS A 312 -19.98 1.16 -3.45
CA HIS A 312 -19.21 1.87 -2.45
C HIS A 312 -18.80 0.92 -1.30
N TYR A 313 -17.52 0.87 -0.98
CA TYR A 313 -17.02 -0.03 0.08
C TYR A 313 -17.44 0.43 1.48
N ASP A 314 -18.05 -0.47 2.24
CA ASP A 314 -18.28 -0.30 3.68
C ASP A 314 -17.00 -0.66 4.45
N LYS A 315 -16.25 0.35 4.83
CA LYS A 315 -14.89 0.20 5.39
C LYS A 315 -14.89 0.17 6.92
N LEU A 316 -13.84 -0.37 7.51
CA LEU A 316 -13.60 -0.36 8.95
C LEU A 316 -13.49 1.07 9.50
N GLY A 317 -12.74 1.94 8.82
CA GLY A 317 -12.46 3.33 9.17
C GLY A 317 -12.40 4.23 7.95
N ILE A 318 -12.04 5.50 8.13
CA ILE A 318 -12.04 6.56 7.10
C ILE A 318 -13.34 6.56 6.29
N ARG A 319 -14.47 6.38 6.99
CA ARG A 319 -15.78 6.16 6.37
C ARG A 319 -16.34 7.41 5.69
N SER A 320 -15.87 8.58 6.07
CA SER A 320 -16.13 9.87 5.41
C SER A 320 -15.47 10.00 4.01
N SER A 321 -14.52 9.12 3.65
CA SER A 321 -13.91 9.08 2.33
C SER A 321 -14.64 8.10 1.41
N SER A 322 -15.02 8.52 0.21
CA SER A 322 -15.58 7.65 -0.82
C SER A 322 -14.52 6.73 -1.40
N THR A 323 -14.84 5.43 -1.50
CA THR A 323 -13.92 4.43 -2.07
C THR A 323 -14.74 3.41 -2.84
N ALA A 324 -14.44 3.20 -4.12
CA ALA A 324 -15.17 2.26 -4.98
C ALA A 324 -14.25 1.62 -6.03
N GLU A 325 -14.77 0.66 -6.75
CA GLU A 325 -14.16 0.06 -7.92
C GLU A 325 -14.39 0.95 -9.16
N LEU A 326 -13.40 1.03 -10.05
CA LEU A 326 -13.54 1.57 -11.40
C LEU A 326 -13.66 0.41 -12.39
N GLN A 327 -14.64 0.46 -13.27
CA GLN A 327 -14.91 -0.57 -14.28
C GLN A 327 -14.83 0.05 -15.67
N PHE A 328 -13.99 -0.52 -16.52
CA PHE A 328 -13.77 -0.08 -17.88
C PHE A 328 -14.21 -1.16 -18.86
N ASN A 329 -15.18 -0.85 -19.71
CA ASN A 329 -15.71 -1.75 -20.72
C ASN A 329 -15.71 -1.03 -22.08
N ASN A 330 -14.66 -1.25 -22.87
CA ASN A 330 -14.43 -0.59 -24.15
C ASN A 330 -14.46 0.95 -24.09
N VAL A 331 -13.89 1.53 -23.03
CA VAL A 331 -13.83 2.98 -22.86
C VAL A 331 -12.88 3.57 -23.88
N LYS A 332 -13.37 4.52 -24.70
CA LYS A 332 -12.57 5.23 -25.68
C LYS A 332 -11.84 6.40 -25.05
N VAL A 333 -10.54 6.24 -24.86
CA VAL A 333 -9.65 7.27 -24.32
C VAL A 333 -8.91 7.93 -25.47
N PRO A 334 -9.10 9.25 -25.73
CA PRO A 334 -8.39 9.95 -26.79
C PRO A 334 -6.86 9.86 -26.63
N LYS A 335 -6.11 9.81 -27.73
CA LYS A 335 -4.64 9.73 -27.69
C LYS A 335 -3.99 10.88 -26.92
N GLU A 336 -4.56 12.06 -27.01
CA GLU A 336 -4.10 13.25 -26.27
C GLU A 336 -4.27 13.12 -24.75
N ASN A 337 -4.96 12.08 -24.28
CA ASN A 337 -5.11 11.77 -22.85
C ASN A 337 -4.07 10.75 -22.34
N LEU A 338 -3.15 10.27 -23.20
CA LEU A 338 -1.97 9.57 -22.76
C LEU A 338 -1.11 10.52 -21.92
N LEU A 339 -0.82 10.14 -20.68
CA LEU A 339 -0.02 10.94 -19.76
C LEU A 339 1.46 10.52 -19.84
N GLY A 340 2.33 11.46 -20.21
CA GLY A 340 3.73 11.17 -20.53
C GLY A 340 3.86 10.43 -21.86
N GLN A 341 4.68 9.38 -21.90
CA GLN A 341 4.90 8.54 -23.08
C GLN A 341 4.36 7.12 -22.83
N GLU A 342 4.07 6.40 -23.92
CA GLU A 342 3.72 4.99 -23.84
C GLU A 342 4.86 4.19 -23.21
N GLY A 343 4.52 3.28 -22.28
CA GLY A 343 5.49 2.49 -21.53
C GLY A 343 6.06 3.14 -20.26
N GLN A 344 5.80 4.43 -20.02
CA GLN A 344 6.27 5.13 -18.80
C GLN A 344 5.31 5.06 -17.62
N GLY A 345 4.17 4.41 -17.76
CA GLY A 345 3.14 4.39 -16.71
C GLY A 345 3.62 3.89 -15.36
N PHE A 346 4.43 2.82 -15.34
CA PHE A 346 4.95 2.29 -14.07
C PHE A 346 5.89 3.27 -13.37
N ARG A 347 6.77 3.95 -14.11
CA ARG A 347 7.62 5.03 -13.59
C ARG A 347 6.78 6.16 -13.01
N ILE A 348 5.78 6.64 -13.75
CA ILE A 348 4.85 7.68 -13.30
C ILE A 348 4.16 7.24 -12.00
N ALA A 349 3.69 5.98 -11.92
CA ALA A 349 3.06 5.45 -10.72
C ALA A 349 4.00 5.47 -9.50
N MET A 350 5.24 5.01 -9.65
CA MET A 350 6.20 4.95 -8.54
C MET A 350 6.58 6.34 -8.03
N GLN A 351 6.89 7.29 -8.91
CA GLN A 351 7.20 8.67 -8.54
C GLN A 351 6.00 9.37 -7.89
N THR A 352 4.78 9.06 -8.33
CA THR A 352 3.56 9.57 -7.70
C THR A 352 3.41 9.04 -6.27
N LEU A 353 3.65 7.74 -6.06
CA LEU A 353 3.54 7.10 -4.75
C LEU A 353 4.60 7.61 -3.76
N ASP A 354 5.80 8.03 -4.23
CA ASP A 354 6.79 8.65 -3.35
C ASP A 354 6.24 9.93 -2.70
N GLY A 355 5.54 10.76 -3.48
CA GLY A 355 4.86 11.95 -2.98
C GLY A 355 3.65 11.62 -2.10
N GLY A 356 2.87 10.61 -2.47
CA GLY A 356 1.69 10.15 -1.74
C GLY A 356 2.02 9.64 -0.34
N ARG A 357 3.19 8.97 -0.16
CA ARG A 357 3.66 8.50 1.16
C ARG A 357 3.79 9.63 2.18
N ILE A 358 4.20 10.84 1.75
CA ILE A 358 4.25 12.02 2.63
C ILE A 358 2.85 12.36 3.13
N GLY A 359 1.84 12.34 2.24
CA GLY A 359 0.44 12.61 2.59
C GLY A 359 -0.12 11.59 3.58
N ILE A 360 0.12 10.28 3.35
CA ILE A 360 -0.35 9.24 4.27
C ILE A 360 0.38 9.28 5.61
N ALA A 361 1.66 9.62 5.62
CA ALA A 361 2.40 9.84 6.87
C ALA A 361 1.81 11.02 7.66
N ALA A 362 1.46 12.12 6.99
CA ALA A 362 0.80 13.28 7.61
C ALA A 362 -0.61 12.95 8.11
N GLN A 363 -1.37 12.14 7.37
CA GLN A 363 -2.67 11.64 7.80
C GLN A 363 -2.54 10.78 9.08
N ALA A 364 -1.62 9.82 9.09
CA ALA A 364 -1.37 8.97 10.25
C ALA A 364 -0.97 9.79 11.48
N LEU A 365 -0.08 10.77 11.29
CA LEU A 365 0.31 11.71 12.34
C LEU A 365 -0.88 12.53 12.83
N GLY A 366 -1.74 13.04 11.94
CA GLY A 366 -2.93 13.81 12.29
C GLY A 366 -3.89 13.01 13.16
N ILE A 367 -4.26 11.78 12.72
CA ILE A 367 -5.13 10.87 13.49
C ILE A 367 -4.53 10.63 14.89
N ALA A 368 -3.24 10.33 14.97
CA ALA A 368 -2.56 10.09 16.23
C ALA A 368 -2.50 11.36 17.12
N GLN A 369 -2.30 12.53 16.53
CA GLN A 369 -2.32 13.82 17.24
C GLN A 369 -3.69 14.10 17.85
N GLY A 370 -4.76 13.90 17.10
CA GLY A 370 -6.14 14.07 17.60
C GLY A 370 -6.44 13.11 18.76
N ALA A 371 -6.07 11.85 18.63
CA ALA A 371 -6.23 10.87 19.70
C ALA A 371 -5.42 11.21 20.96
N TYR A 372 -4.19 11.70 20.80
CA TYR A 372 -3.36 12.17 21.89
C TYR A 372 -3.98 13.38 22.61
N GLU A 373 -4.47 14.39 21.86
CA GLU A 373 -5.11 15.58 22.43
C GLU A 373 -6.37 15.20 23.22
N ALA A 374 -7.21 14.31 22.67
CA ALA A 374 -8.39 13.79 23.37
C ALA A 374 -8.00 13.04 24.66
N ALA A 375 -6.98 12.17 24.60
CA ALA A 375 -6.50 11.42 25.77
C ALA A 375 -5.91 12.34 26.84
N LEU A 376 -5.13 13.33 26.44
CA LEU A 376 -4.53 14.32 27.37
C LEU A 376 -5.62 15.14 28.08
N LYS A 377 -6.63 15.61 27.35
CA LYS A 377 -7.77 16.32 27.88
C LYS A 377 -8.52 15.45 28.89
N TYR A 378 -8.92 14.24 28.45
CA TYR A 378 -9.64 13.29 29.31
C TYR A 378 -8.85 12.94 30.57
N ALA A 379 -7.55 12.68 30.46
CA ALA A 379 -6.71 12.34 31.61
C ALA A 379 -6.59 13.45 32.63
N LYS A 380 -6.66 14.73 32.23
CA LYS A 380 -6.65 15.89 33.14
C LYS A 380 -8.00 16.10 33.84
N GLU A 381 -9.11 15.72 33.20
CA GLU A 381 -10.46 15.93 33.70
C GLU A 381 -11.00 14.74 34.50
N ARG A 382 -10.68 13.50 34.08
CA ARG A 382 -11.18 12.28 34.72
C ARG A 382 -10.55 12.04 36.08
N ILE A 383 -11.40 11.98 37.11
CA ILE A 383 -10.96 11.74 38.49
C ILE A 383 -11.19 10.28 38.87
N GLN A 384 -10.13 9.58 39.31
CA GLN A 384 -10.16 8.27 39.96
C GLN A 384 -9.16 8.26 41.10
N PHE A 385 -9.44 7.48 42.15
CA PHE A 385 -8.62 7.46 43.37
C PHE A 385 -8.41 8.87 43.98
N GLY A 386 -9.43 9.71 43.89
CA GLY A 386 -9.45 11.07 44.47
C GLY A 386 -8.63 12.14 43.73
N ARG A 387 -8.12 11.85 42.54
CA ARG A 387 -7.27 12.79 41.74
C ARG A 387 -7.43 12.55 40.22
N PRO A 388 -7.07 13.53 39.38
CA PRO A 388 -7.00 13.34 37.94
C PRO A 388 -6.13 12.14 37.57
N ILE A 389 -6.58 11.33 36.58
CA ILE A 389 -5.82 10.12 36.19
C ILE A 389 -4.47 10.48 35.55
N ALA A 390 -4.29 11.69 35.04
CA ALA A 390 -2.98 12.20 34.58
C ALA A 390 -1.91 12.19 35.66
N GLN A 391 -2.29 12.21 36.95
CA GLN A 391 -1.35 12.11 38.08
C GLN A 391 -0.93 10.67 38.43
N GLN A 392 -1.50 9.68 37.75
CA GLN A 392 -1.03 8.30 37.85
C GLN A 392 0.19 8.13 36.96
N GLN A 393 1.30 7.64 37.52
CA GLN A 393 2.59 7.55 36.79
C GLN A 393 2.47 6.78 35.48
N ALA A 394 1.74 5.64 35.46
CA ALA A 394 1.53 4.84 34.25
C ALA A 394 0.81 5.64 33.14
N ILE A 395 -0.15 6.51 33.48
CA ILE A 395 -0.84 7.36 32.51
C ILE A 395 0.08 8.50 32.04
N ALA A 396 0.80 9.14 32.96
CA ALA A 396 1.75 10.20 32.65
C ALA A 396 2.85 9.71 31.68
N PHE A 397 3.38 8.51 31.88
CA PHE A 397 4.40 7.91 31.01
C PHE A 397 3.87 7.62 29.61
N LYS A 398 2.65 7.03 29.50
CA LYS A 398 1.99 6.85 28.20
C LYS A 398 1.87 8.17 27.43
N LEU A 399 1.39 9.23 28.08
CA LEU A 399 1.27 10.55 27.46
C LEU A 399 2.64 11.13 27.02
N ALA A 400 3.69 10.91 27.79
CA ALA A 400 5.06 11.34 27.43
C ALA A 400 5.59 10.57 26.21
N ASP A 401 5.38 9.24 26.18
CA ASP A 401 5.77 8.38 25.05
C ASP A 401 5.02 8.74 23.78
N MET A 402 3.69 8.95 23.88
CA MET A 402 2.84 9.41 22.75
C MET A 402 3.37 10.74 22.19
N ALA A 403 3.61 11.74 23.05
CA ALA A 403 4.12 13.04 22.63
C ALA A 403 5.47 12.94 21.92
N THR A 404 6.38 12.08 22.42
CA THR A 404 7.69 11.84 21.82
C THR A 404 7.58 11.21 20.44
N LYS A 405 6.76 10.16 20.29
CA LYS A 405 6.52 9.47 19.02
C LYS A 405 5.96 10.42 17.96
N LEU A 406 4.94 11.23 18.32
CA LEU A 406 4.34 12.23 17.43
C LEU A 406 5.40 13.24 16.94
N ARG A 407 6.28 13.70 17.82
CA ARG A 407 7.34 14.65 17.45
C ARG A 407 8.34 14.01 16.47
N CYS A 408 8.76 12.78 16.73
CA CYS A 408 9.66 12.05 15.83
C CYS A 408 9.03 11.84 14.44
N ALA A 409 7.73 11.42 14.38
CA ALA A 409 7.02 11.27 13.13
C ALA A 409 6.96 12.58 12.33
N ARG A 410 6.64 13.70 13.00
CA ARG A 410 6.59 15.02 12.36
C ARG A 410 7.91 15.43 11.75
N PHE A 411 9.05 15.16 12.44
CA PHE A 411 10.36 15.45 11.89
C PHE A 411 10.65 14.64 10.62
N LEU A 412 10.34 13.35 10.58
CA LEU A 412 10.52 12.52 9.39
C LEU A 412 9.65 13.02 8.21
N ILE A 413 8.39 13.36 8.46
CA ILE A 413 7.46 13.82 7.43
C ILE A 413 7.94 15.14 6.83
N TYR A 414 8.29 16.10 7.68
CA TYR A 414 8.68 17.43 7.21
C TYR A 414 10.05 17.41 6.54
N SER A 415 10.97 16.53 6.98
CA SER A 415 12.23 16.30 6.30
C SER A 415 12.01 15.78 4.87
N ALA A 416 11.17 14.74 4.68
CA ALA A 416 10.85 14.23 3.37
C ALA A 416 10.12 15.27 2.48
N ALA A 417 9.23 16.07 3.09
CA ALA A 417 8.51 17.14 2.36
C ALA A 417 9.46 18.28 1.95
N GLU A 418 10.45 18.63 2.78
CA GLU A 418 11.45 19.64 2.43
C GLU A 418 12.33 19.18 1.27
N MET A 419 12.81 17.92 1.31
CA MET A 419 13.58 17.33 0.21
C MET A 419 12.78 17.33 -1.09
N LYS A 420 11.47 16.98 -1.05
CA LYS A 420 10.60 17.08 -2.23
C LYS A 420 10.52 18.52 -2.75
N THR A 421 10.37 19.50 -1.87
CA THR A 421 10.33 20.94 -2.26
C THR A 421 11.63 21.39 -2.92
N ASN A 422 12.75 20.87 -2.44
CA ASN A 422 14.08 21.18 -2.96
C ASN A 422 14.45 20.35 -4.21
N HIS A 423 13.53 19.51 -4.73
CA HIS A 423 13.78 18.58 -5.83
C HIS A 423 14.91 17.58 -5.56
N GLU A 424 15.15 17.22 -4.30
CA GLU A 424 16.07 16.18 -3.90
C GLU A 424 15.41 14.80 -4.02
N ASN A 425 16.21 13.72 -4.06
CA ASN A 425 15.67 12.36 -3.97
C ASN A 425 15.13 12.12 -2.55
N TYR A 426 13.84 11.85 -2.42
CA TYR A 426 13.14 11.69 -1.14
C TYR A 426 12.41 10.35 -1.01
N GLY A 427 12.61 9.43 -1.96
CA GLY A 427 11.90 8.14 -1.99
C GLY A 427 12.13 7.30 -0.73
N MET A 428 13.36 7.24 -0.22
CA MET A 428 13.69 6.54 1.03
C MET A 428 13.08 7.24 2.25
N GLU A 429 13.21 8.56 2.34
CA GLU A 429 12.74 9.38 3.45
C GLU A 429 11.21 9.37 3.53
N SER A 430 10.52 9.43 2.39
CA SER A 430 9.06 9.31 2.35
C SER A 430 8.57 7.94 2.80
N ALA A 431 9.29 6.87 2.43
CA ALA A 431 9.00 5.51 2.90
C ALA A 431 9.26 5.36 4.42
N MET A 432 10.35 5.94 4.95
CA MET A 432 10.64 5.98 6.38
C MET A 432 9.56 6.76 7.15
N ALA A 433 9.17 7.93 6.66
CA ALA A 433 8.13 8.76 7.25
C ALA A 433 6.80 8.03 7.31
N LYS A 434 6.36 7.41 6.20
CA LYS A 434 5.11 6.67 6.11
C LYS A 434 5.10 5.46 7.04
N MET A 435 6.15 4.65 7.00
CA MET A 435 6.28 3.47 7.85
C MET A 435 6.22 3.84 9.34
N TYR A 436 7.05 4.77 9.76
CA TYR A 436 7.14 5.15 11.17
C TYR A 436 5.86 5.82 11.65
N ALA A 437 5.31 6.80 10.91
CA ALA A 437 4.11 7.52 11.30
C ALA A 437 2.89 6.59 11.43
N SER A 438 2.71 5.65 10.50
CA SER A 438 1.60 4.71 10.54
C SER A 438 1.76 3.63 11.62
N ASP A 439 2.97 3.15 11.90
CA ASP A 439 3.23 2.21 12.99
C ASP A 439 2.93 2.88 14.34
N ILE A 440 3.46 4.08 14.60
CA ILE A 440 3.21 4.78 15.86
C ILE A 440 1.75 5.28 16.00
N ALA A 441 1.06 5.55 14.89
CA ALA A 441 -0.34 5.96 14.95
C ALA A 441 -1.19 4.86 15.60
N LEU A 442 -1.00 3.59 15.25
CA LEU A 442 -1.69 2.47 15.88
C LEU A 442 -1.37 2.36 17.38
N GLU A 443 -0.12 2.60 17.78
CA GLU A 443 0.26 2.59 19.18
C GLU A 443 -0.39 3.73 19.96
N VAL A 444 -0.38 4.94 19.40
CA VAL A 444 -0.93 6.14 20.04
C VAL A 444 -2.46 6.07 20.16
N VAL A 445 -3.19 5.65 19.11
CA VAL A 445 -4.65 5.52 19.19
C VAL A 445 -5.06 4.41 20.15
N ASN A 446 -4.29 3.32 20.22
CA ASN A 446 -4.52 2.25 21.19
C ASN A 446 -4.35 2.75 22.63
N ASP A 447 -3.28 3.49 22.91
CA ASP A 447 -3.04 4.07 24.23
C ASP A 447 -4.07 5.15 24.59
N ALA A 448 -4.50 5.97 23.62
CA ALA A 448 -5.55 6.97 23.80
C ALA A 448 -6.88 6.31 24.17
N LEU A 449 -7.30 5.26 23.46
CA LEU A 449 -8.50 4.49 23.74
C LEU A 449 -8.39 3.83 25.13
N GLN A 450 -7.23 3.24 25.46
CA GLN A 450 -6.99 2.64 26.77
C GLN A 450 -7.08 3.67 27.93
N ILE A 451 -6.57 4.89 27.74
CA ILE A 451 -6.69 5.99 28.73
C ILE A 451 -8.15 6.36 28.99
N HIS A 452 -8.99 6.35 27.95
CA HIS A 452 -10.44 6.59 28.11
C HIS A 452 -11.19 5.43 28.80
N GLY A 453 -10.58 4.21 28.85
CA GLY A 453 -11.20 3.03 29.41
C GLY A 453 -12.49 2.66 28.68
N GLY A 454 -13.53 2.23 29.41
CA GLY A 454 -14.82 1.85 28.84
C GLY A 454 -15.49 2.96 28.00
N ASN A 455 -15.29 4.23 28.34
CA ASN A 455 -15.82 5.34 27.57
C ASN A 455 -15.22 5.40 26.16
N GLY A 456 -13.90 5.15 26.01
CA GLY A 456 -13.24 5.12 24.72
C GLY A 456 -13.69 4.00 23.79
N TYR A 457 -14.37 2.97 24.33
CA TYR A 457 -14.86 1.82 23.57
C TYR A 457 -16.29 1.99 23.04
N LEU A 458 -16.92 3.11 23.34
CA LEU A 458 -18.29 3.41 22.91
C LEU A 458 -18.26 4.15 21.56
N LYS A 459 -19.13 3.73 20.63
CA LYS A 459 -19.38 4.50 19.40
C LYS A 459 -19.85 5.91 19.74
N GLY A 460 -19.34 6.88 18.99
CA GLY A 460 -19.58 8.31 19.25
C GLY A 460 -18.48 9.01 20.03
N MET A 461 -17.48 8.25 20.51
CA MET A 461 -16.26 8.82 21.04
C MET A 461 -15.22 8.91 19.91
N ASP A 462 -14.58 10.07 19.76
CA ASP A 462 -13.61 10.30 18.67
C ASP A 462 -12.48 9.28 18.67
N VAL A 463 -11.99 8.85 19.84
CA VAL A 463 -10.87 7.91 19.95
C VAL A 463 -11.19 6.52 19.39
N GLU A 464 -12.44 6.04 19.45
CA GLU A 464 -12.81 4.77 18.82
C GLU A 464 -12.82 4.86 17.30
N ARG A 465 -13.30 5.98 16.74
CA ARG A 465 -13.24 6.26 15.31
C ARG A 465 -11.78 6.37 14.83
N MET A 466 -10.97 7.15 15.53
CA MET A 466 -9.53 7.32 15.23
C MET A 466 -8.77 5.99 15.31
N TYR A 467 -9.16 5.08 16.23
CA TYR A 467 -8.59 3.73 16.30
C TYR A 467 -8.86 2.92 15.03
N ARG A 468 -10.09 3.00 14.48
CA ARG A 468 -10.46 2.33 13.23
C ARG A 468 -9.79 2.99 12.02
N ASP A 469 -9.75 4.30 11.99
CA ASP A 469 -9.17 5.10 10.90
C ASP A 469 -7.65 4.87 10.77
N ALA A 470 -6.93 4.80 11.87
CA ALA A 470 -5.47 4.63 11.86
C ALA A 470 -5.04 3.34 11.15
N LYS A 471 -5.86 2.26 11.18
CA LYS A 471 -5.45 0.96 10.65
C LYS A 471 -5.10 0.98 9.17
N ILE A 472 -5.84 1.74 8.35
CA ILE A 472 -5.61 1.77 6.91
C ILE A 472 -4.24 2.35 6.54
N THR A 473 -3.70 3.26 7.37
CA THR A 473 -2.44 3.96 7.09
C THR A 473 -1.23 3.01 6.99
N THR A 474 -1.31 1.81 7.57
CA THR A 474 -0.28 0.77 7.43
C THR A 474 -0.43 -0.09 6.16
N ILE A 475 -1.53 0.07 5.41
CA ILE A 475 -1.91 -0.82 4.31
C ILE A 475 -1.75 -0.15 2.96
N TYR A 476 -2.44 0.99 2.72
CA TYR A 476 -2.47 1.63 1.41
C TYR A 476 -1.23 2.49 1.11
N GLU A 477 -1.09 2.92 -0.16
CA GLU A 477 0.10 3.56 -0.73
C GLU A 477 1.40 2.78 -0.44
N GLY A 478 1.28 1.45 -0.55
CA GLY A 478 2.31 0.49 -0.20
C GLY A 478 2.25 0.10 1.28
N THR A 479 2.10 -1.20 1.55
CA THR A 479 2.09 -1.70 2.93
C THR A 479 3.39 -1.35 3.66
N ASN A 480 3.38 -1.39 4.99
CA ASN A 480 4.61 -1.12 5.75
C ASN A 480 5.73 -2.14 5.47
N GLU A 481 5.39 -3.33 4.96
CA GLU A 481 6.34 -4.30 4.41
C GLU A 481 6.98 -3.78 3.12
N ILE A 482 6.17 -3.19 2.21
CA ILE A 482 6.68 -2.56 0.99
C ILE A 482 7.55 -1.34 1.32
N GLN A 483 7.18 -0.51 2.32
CA GLN A 483 8.06 0.57 2.75
C GLN A 483 9.43 0.05 3.20
N ARG A 484 9.47 -1.08 3.93
CA ARG A 484 10.73 -1.73 4.34
C ARG A 484 11.52 -2.25 3.13
N VAL A 485 10.86 -2.75 2.09
CA VAL A 485 11.51 -3.13 0.83
C VAL A 485 12.15 -1.91 0.15
N VAL A 486 11.40 -0.79 0.04
CA VAL A 486 11.91 0.45 -0.53
C VAL A 486 13.12 0.96 0.26
N ILE A 487 13.02 1.10 1.58
CA ILE A 487 14.11 1.55 2.45
C ILE A 487 15.32 0.62 2.30
N ALA A 488 15.10 -0.70 2.38
CA ALA A 488 16.16 -1.69 2.27
C ALA A 488 16.88 -1.62 0.91
N SER A 489 16.16 -1.37 -0.18
CA SER A 489 16.77 -1.24 -1.51
C SER A 489 17.72 -0.05 -1.60
N HIS A 490 17.40 1.06 -0.93
CA HIS A 490 18.26 2.25 -0.90
C HIS A 490 19.51 2.06 -0.02
N ILE A 491 19.35 1.48 1.19
CA ILE A 491 20.49 1.32 2.12
C ILE A 491 21.41 0.14 1.79
N ILE A 492 20.88 -0.91 1.16
CA ILE A 492 21.66 -2.10 0.78
C ILE A 492 22.23 -1.94 -0.64
N GLY A 493 21.61 -1.07 -1.44
CA GLY A 493 21.88 -0.97 -2.88
C GLY A 493 21.37 -2.20 -3.65
N LYS A 494 21.57 -2.20 -4.95
CA LYS A 494 21.30 -3.39 -5.78
C LYS A 494 22.24 -4.51 -5.32
N MET A 495 21.71 -5.47 -4.57
CA MET A 495 22.45 -6.72 -4.35
C MET A 495 22.71 -7.31 -5.72
N PRO A 496 23.97 -7.69 -6.05
CA PRO A 496 24.21 -8.44 -7.26
C PRO A 496 23.24 -9.62 -7.24
N LYS A 497 22.43 -9.76 -8.29
CA LYS A 497 21.57 -10.96 -8.47
C LYS A 497 22.49 -12.14 -8.20
N ARG A 498 22.25 -12.89 -7.12
CA ARG A 498 23.11 -13.96 -6.63
C ARG A 498 23.50 -14.83 -7.82
N GLY A 499 24.76 -14.66 -8.24
CA GLY A 499 25.47 -15.51 -9.15
C GLY A 499 24.71 -15.87 -10.43
N GLY A 500 24.87 -15.07 -11.45
CA GLY A 500 25.17 -15.70 -12.73
C GLY A 500 26.46 -16.48 -12.55
N GLY A 501 26.35 -17.73 -12.14
CA GLY A 501 27.43 -18.68 -12.30
C GLY A 501 27.84 -18.63 -13.76
N SER A 502 29.14 -18.49 -13.98
CA SER A 502 29.81 -18.53 -15.27
C SER A 502 28.95 -19.16 -16.35
N LYS A 503 28.79 -18.47 -17.48
CA LYS A 503 28.27 -19.03 -18.73
C LYS A 503 28.98 -20.37 -19.01
N ALA A 504 28.43 -21.45 -18.51
CA ALA A 504 28.55 -22.73 -19.16
C ALA A 504 27.67 -22.62 -20.40
N ALA A 505 28.22 -22.95 -21.55
CA ALA A 505 27.62 -22.84 -22.86
C ALA A 505 26.12 -23.14 -22.83
N ALA A 506 25.33 -22.24 -23.35
CA ALA A 506 23.89 -22.35 -23.45
C ALA A 506 23.46 -23.65 -24.11
N PRO A 507 22.64 -24.46 -23.45
CA PRO A 507 21.74 -25.35 -24.15
C PRO A 507 20.43 -24.63 -24.37
N GLY A 508 20.09 -24.39 -25.63
CA GLY A 508 18.75 -24.23 -26.14
C GLY A 508 17.92 -23.07 -25.54
N LYS A 509 17.61 -22.13 -26.39
CA LYS A 509 16.62 -21.06 -26.31
C LYS A 509 15.67 -21.11 -25.08
N LYS A 510 15.71 -20.09 -24.21
CA LYS A 510 14.64 -19.79 -23.26
C LYS A 510 13.33 -19.67 -24.06
N GLN A 511 12.46 -20.66 -23.95
CA GLN A 511 11.10 -20.56 -24.40
C GLN A 511 10.40 -19.63 -23.38
N GLY A 512 9.81 -18.54 -23.87
CA GLY A 512 8.92 -17.66 -23.12
C GLY A 512 7.70 -18.42 -22.57
N PRO A 513 6.81 -17.75 -21.80
CA PRO A 513 5.63 -18.40 -21.25
C PRO A 513 4.89 -19.14 -22.37
N ILE A 514 4.58 -20.41 -22.12
CA ILE A 514 3.90 -21.25 -23.10
C ILE A 514 2.46 -20.76 -23.20
N THR A 515 2.17 -19.92 -24.19
CA THR A 515 0.82 -19.67 -24.70
C THR A 515 0.45 -20.80 -25.65
N GLY A 516 0.20 -21.99 -25.13
CA GLY A 516 -0.20 -23.15 -25.90
C GLY A 516 -0.90 -24.17 -25.02
N ASP A 517 -1.84 -24.89 -25.59
CA ASP A 517 -2.51 -26.00 -24.90
C ASP A 517 -1.48 -27.03 -24.43
N ARG A 518 -1.56 -27.44 -23.14
CA ARG A 518 -0.77 -28.53 -22.58
C ARG A 518 -0.94 -29.79 -23.40
N LYS A 519 0.13 -30.62 -23.53
CA LYS A 519 0.11 -31.88 -24.29
C LYS A 519 -1.00 -32.82 -23.83
N ARG A 520 -1.31 -32.84 -22.52
CA ARG A 520 -2.36 -33.67 -21.88
C ARG A 520 -2.29 -35.14 -22.26
N GLU A 521 -1.08 -35.65 -22.45
CA GLU A 521 -0.81 -37.04 -22.84
C GLU A 521 -0.90 -37.96 -21.61
N ILE A 522 -1.94 -38.79 -21.55
CA ILE A 522 -2.02 -39.86 -20.55
C ILE A 522 -1.29 -41.07 -21.11
N ILE A 523 -0.20 -41.46 -20.46
CA ILE A 523 0.61 -42.61 -20.86
C ILE A 523 -0.21 -43.88 -20.63
N LYS A 524 -0.44 -44.64 -21.74
CA LYS A 524 -1.10 -45.94 -21.70
C LYS A 524 -0.03 -47.01 -21.71
N ALA A 525 -0.02 -47.84 -20.68
CA ALA A 525 0.94 -48.94 -20.52
C ALA A 525 0.27 -50.06 -19.73
N ASP A 526 0.71 -51.30 -19.95
CA ASP A 526 0.13 -52.44 -19.26
C ASP A 526 0.76 -52.64 -17.87
N THR A 527 1.95 -52.09 -17.64
CA THR A 527 2.66 -52.15 -16.34
C THR A 527 3.17 -50.78 -15.89
N ALA A 528 3.38 -50.64 -14.59
CA ALA A 528 3.98 -49.45 -13.99
C ALA A 528 5.39 -49.18 -14.50
N GLN A 529 6.19 -50.26 -14.76
CA GLN A 529 7.55 -50.17 -15.34
C GLN A 529 7.49 -49.55 -16.74
N GLU A 530 6.63 -50.08 -17.60
CA GLU A 530 6.46 -49.58 -18.97
C GLU A 530 6.02 -48.12 -19.00
N ALA A 531 5.06 -47.73 -18.13
CA ALA A 531 4.61 -46.33 -17.99
C ALA A 531 5.77 -45.39 -17.63
N VAL A 532 6.64 -45.79 -16.70
CA VAL A 532 7.80 -45.02 -16.30
C VAL A 532 8.84 -44.96 -17.45
N ASP A 533 9.09 -46.04 -18.16
CA ASP A 533 10.05 -46.08 -19.27
C ASP A 533 9.62 -45.16 -20.41
N ILE A 534 8.33 -45.17 -20.75
CA ILE A 534 7.73 -44.23 -21.73
C ILE A 534 7.88 -42.79 -21.28
N LEU A 535 7.54 -42.48 -20.00
CA LEU A 535 7.66 -41.13 -19.44
C LEU A 535 9.09 -40.61 -19.52
N VAL A 536 10.08 -41.42 -19.05
CA VAL A 536 11.50 -41.02 -19.06
C VAL A 536 12.03 -40.84 -20.47
N LYS A 537 11.62 -41.69 -21.40
CA LYS A 537 11.95 -41.57 -22.85
C LYS A 537 11.40 -40.25 -23.42
N ASN A 538 10.13 -39.90 -23.09
CA ASN A 538 9.50 -38.65 -23.53
C ASN A 538 10.22 -37.43 -22.96
N LEU A 539 10.53 -37.44 -21.66
CA LEU A 539 11.27 -36.35 -21.01
C LEU A 539 12.66 -36.15 -21.60
N LYS A 540 13.40 -37.25 -21.87
CA LYS A 540 14.72 -37.20 -22.56
C LYS A 540 14.58 -36.64 -23.98
N LYS A 541 13.54 -37.03 -24.73
CA LYS A 541 13.21 -36.46 -26.05
C LYS A 541 12.91 -34.98 -26.01
N ASP A 542 12.25 -34.49 -24.95
CA ASP A 542 11.97 -33.08 -24.72
C ASP A 542 13.20 -32.30 -24.20
N GLY A 543 14.37 -32.95 -24.10
CA GLY A 543 15.67 -32.33 -23.79
C GLY A 543 16.04 -32.33 -22.31
N TYR A 544 15.32 -33.07 -21.44
CA TYR A 544 15.69 -33.17 -20.03
C TYR A 544 16.88 -34.08 -19.81
N ASP A 545 17.96 -33.53 -19.26
CA ASP A 545 19.15 -34.25 -18.79
C ASP A 545 19.10 -34.40 -17.27
N PHE A 546 19.12 -35.62 -16.76
CA PHE A 546 19.08 -35.96 -15.35
C PHE A 546 20.46 -36.31 -14.74
N SER A 547 21.54 -36.10 -15.48
CA SER A 547 22.93 -36.34 -15.03
C SER A 547 23.39 -35.30 -13.98
N VAL A 548 22.77 -34.13 -13.94
CA VAL A 548 23.10 -33.02 -13.00
C VAL A 548 22.22 -33.10 -11.78
N GLY A 549 22.81 -33.18 -10.59
CA GLY A 549 22.11 -33.15 -9.31
C GLY A 549 22.00 -31.70 -8.77
N ILE A 550 20.86 -31.37 -8.19
CA ILE A 550 20.71 -30.17 -7.36
C ILE A 550 20.41 -30.59 -5.93
N ASP A 551 20.62 -29.68 -4.99
CA ASP A 551 20.21 -29.87 -3.60
C ASP A 551 18.68 -29.92 -3.49
N ILE A 552 18.13 -30.97 -2.86
CA ILE A 552 16.68 -31.12 -2.66
C ILE A 552 16.08 -30.01 -1.80
N ASP A 553 16.92 -29.30 -1.05
CA ASP A 553 16.54 -28.19 -0.20
C ASP A 553 16.67 -26.82 -0.89
N THR A 554 16.98 -26.78 -2.18
CA THR A 554 16.91 -25.58 -2.99
C THR A 554 15.52 -24.92 -2.85
N PRO A 555 15.39 -23.59 -2.63
CA PRO A 555 14.10 -22.90 -2.59
C PRO A 555 13.28 -23.19 -3.86
N ILE A 556 11.97 -23.38 -3.69
CA ILE A 556 11.08 -23.76 -4.81
C ILE A 556 11.06 -22.69 -5.92
N SER A 557 11.16 -21.41 -5.54
CA SER A 557 11.23 -20.27 -6.47
C SER A 557 12.49 -20.28 -7.36
N ASP A 558 13.58 -20.86 -6.84
CA ASP A 558 14.91 -20.83 -7.48
C ASP A 558 15.24 -22.15 -8.17
N ALA A 559 14.40 -23.17 -7.98
CA ALA A 559 14.62 -24.50 -8.50
C ALA A 559 14.22 -24.60 -9.98
N GLU A 560 15.09 -25.14 -10.85
CA GLU A 560 14.73 -25.46 -12.22
C GLU A 560 13.77 -26.66 -12.32
N ARG A 561 13.81 -27.54 -11.33
CA ARG A 561 12.98 -28.76 -11.26
C ARG A 561 12.43 -28.95 -9.86
N VAL A 562 11.20 -29.39 -9.76
CA VAL A 562 10.53 -29.67 -8.48
C VAL A 562 9.81 -31.01 -8.56
N VAL A 563 10.03 -31.85 -7.56
CA VAL A 563 9.17 -32.99 -7.23
C VAL A 563 8.27 -32.58 -6.08
N SER A 564 6.97 -32.62 -6.26
CA SER A 564 6.00 -32.18 -5.25
C SER A 564 5.06 -33.29 -4.87
N VAL A 565 4.84 -33.47 -3.56
CA VAL A 565 3.98 -34.52 -3.02
C VAL A 565 2.62 -33.99 -2.60
N GLY A 566 1.57 -34.74 -2.93
CA GLY A 566 0.23 -34.50 -2.45
C GLY A 566 -0.10 -35.31 -1.17
N LYS A 567 -1.33 -35.15 -0.65
CA LYS A 567 -1.84 -35.86 0.55
C LYS A 567 -1.70 -37.40 0.43
N GLY A 568 -1.59 -37.94 -0.78
CA GLY A 568 -1.38 -39.37 -1.03
C GLY A 568 -0.06 -39.93 -0.49
N VAL A 569 0.90 -39.09 -0.09
CA VAL A 569 2.19 -39.49 0.47
C VAL A 569 2.05 -40.25 1.79
N LYS A 570 0.97 -40.03 2.54
CA LYS A 570 0.52 -40.65 3.80
C LYS A 570 1.40 -40.34 5.02
N ASP A 571 2.71 -40.64 4.96
CA ASP A 571 3.64 -40.62 6.09
C ASP A 571 5.08 -40.31 5.66
N GLU A 572 6.03 -40.39 6.59
CA GLU A 572 7.46 -40.15 6.36
C GLU A 572 8.09 -41.21 5.46
N GLU A 573 7.62 -42.47 5.46
CA GLU A 573 8.14 -43.50 4.55
C GLU A 573 7.82 -43.16 3.10
N GLY A 574 6.60 -42.69 2.83
CA GLY A 574 6.22 -42.19 1.50
C GLY A 574 7.00 -40.95 1.11
N LEU A 575 7.29 -40.06 2.07
CA LEU A 575 8.10 -38.86 1.82
C LEU A 575 9.55 -39.24 1.46
N GLU A 576 10.14 -40.26 2.11
CA GLU A 576 11.48 -40.78 1.76
C GLU A 576 11.55 -41.34 0.35
N LEU A 577 10.52 -42.01 -0.13
CA LEU A 577 10.44 -42.42 -1.53
C LEU A 577 10.43 -41.22 -2.49
N ALA A 578 9.70 -40.17 -2.14
CA ALA A 578 9.67 -38.93 -2.92
C ALA A 578 11.03 -38.18 -2.90
N ARG A 579 11.76 -38.20 -1.77
CA ARG A 579 13.13 -37.68 -1.67
C ARG A 579 14.09 -38.41 -2.64
N LYS A 580 13.95 -39.73 -2.75
CA LYS A 580 14.72 -40.51 -3.74
C LYS A 580 14.41 -40.09 -5.16
N VAL A 581 13.13 -39.86 -5.49
CA VAL A 581 12.73 -39.34 -6.82
C VAL A 581 13.30 -37.93 -7.05
N ALA A 582 13.21 -37.03 -6.06
CA ALA A 582 13.76 -35.69 -6.17
C ALA A 582 15.27 -35.69 -6.39
N LYS A 583 16.03 -36.51 -5.65
CA LYS A 583 17.48 -36.72 -5.85
C LYS A 583 17.77 -37.29 -7.22
N ALA A 584 17.01 -38.29 -7.68
CA ALA A 584 17.15 -38.89 -8.97
C ALA A 584 16.83 -37.94 -10.12
N ALA A 585 15.84 -37.08 -9.98
CA ALA A 585 15.49 -36.09 -10.97
C ALA A 585 16.38 -34.82 -10.96
N GLY A 586 17.28 -34.67 -9.99
CA GLY A 586 18.01 -33.44 -9.76
C GLY A 586 17.01 -32.29 -9.52
N ALA A 587 16.08 -32.48 -8.58
CA ALA A 587 14.94 -31.59 -8.33
C ALA A 587 14.83 -31.23 -6.85
N ALA A 588 14.33 -30.02 -6.55
CA ALA A 588 13.96 -29.64 -5.21
C ALA A 588 12.69 -30.38 -4.76
N LEU A 589 12.54 -30.60 -3.45
CA LEU A 589 11.36 -31.25 -2.91
C LEU A 589 10.34 -30.22 -2.45
N GLY A 590 9.12 -30.30 -2.97
CA GLY A 590 7.98 -29.46 -2.59
C GLY A 590 6.77 -30.27 -2.15
N SER A 591 5.72 -29.59 -1.75
CA SER A 591 4.48 -30.25 -1.31
C SER A 591 3.22 -29.46 -1.65
N SER A 592 2.07 -30.12 -1.56
CA SER A 592 0.78 -29.46 -1.51
C SER A 592 0.50 -28.93 -0.09
N ARG A 593 -0.38 -27.94 0.03
CA ARG A 593 -0.75 -27.30 1.31
C ARG A 593 -1.11 -28.29 2.43
N PRO A 594 -1.94 -29.34 2.18
CA PRO A 594 -2.26 -30.32 3.22
C PRO A 594 -1.05 -31.08 3.79
N VAL A 595 -0.01 -31.30 3.00
CA VAL A 595 1.21 -32.02 3.46
C VAL A 595 2.03 -31.13 4.39
N ALA A 596 2.15 -29.84 4.09
CA ALA A 596 2.89 -28.91 4.93
C ALA A 596 2.08 -28.45 6.17
N GLU A 597 0.81 -28.06 6.01
CA GLU A 597 0.01 -27.52 7.12
C GLU A 597 -0.62 -28.58 8.02
N ASN A 598 -1.27 -29.60 7.42
CA ASN A 598 -2.06 -30.55 8.19
C ASN A 598 -1.23 -31.76 8.65
N MET A 599 -0.43 -32.32 7.74
CA MET A 599 0.40 -33.50 8.06
C MET A 599 1.75 -33.12 8.66
N LYS A 600 2.23 -31.87 8.46
CA LYS A 600 3.50 -31.32 8.95
C LYS A 600 4.72 -32.17 8.57
N LEU A 601 4.65 -32.88 7.45
CA LEU A 601 5.75 -33.69 6.90
C LEU A 601 6.84 -32.86 6.23
N LEU A 602 6.50 -31.64 5.76
CA LEU A 602 7.43 -30.68 5.20
C LEU A 602 7.13 -29.29 5.78
N PRO A 603 8.14 -28.41 5.91
CA PRO A 603 7.93 -27.06 6.38
C PRO A 603 7.08 -26.22 5.39
N LEU A 604 6.48 -25.13 5.87
CA LEU A 604 5.55 -24.29 5.08
C LEU A 604 6.22 -23.66 3.86
N GLU A 605 7.52 -23.41 3.92
CA GLU A 605 8.34 -22.89 2.83
C GLU A 605 8.45 -23.86 1.64
N ARG A 606 8.03 -25.14 1.81
CA ARG A 606 8.00 -26.16 0.77
C ARG A 606 6.64 -26.32 0.10
N TYR A 607 5.65 -25.62 0.57
CA TYR A 607 4.30 -25.69 0.01
C TYR A 607 4.16 -24.88 -1.28
N VAL A 608 3.67 -25.51 -2.34
CA VAL A 608 3.43 -24.91 -3.66
C VAL A 608 1.95 -24.58 -3.82
N GLY A 609 1.63 -23.33 -4.19
CA GLY A 609 0.24 -22.91 -4.39
C GLY A 609 0.07 -21.41 -4.44
N MET A 610 -1.19 -20.94 -4.51
CA MET A 610 -1.55 -19.54 -4.63
C MET A 610 -1.01 -18.70 -3.45
N SER A 611 -1.14 -19.20 -2.23
CA SER A 611 -0.64 -18.56 -0.98
C SER A 611 0.69 -19.15 -0.48
N GLY A 612 1.32 -20.04 -1.26
CA GLY A 612 2.63 -20.64 -1.01
C GLY A 612 3.65 -20.23 -2.06
N GLN A 613 4.66 -21.09 -2.23
CA GLN A 613 5.70 -20.88 -3.24
C GLN A 613 5.14 -21.03 -4.67
N LYS A 614 5.64 -20.20 -5.60
CA LYS A 614 5.32 -20.28 -7.02
C LYS A 614 6.51 -20.89 -7.76
N PHE A 615 6.24 -21.92 -8.54
CA PHE A 615 7.25 -22.59 -9.36
C PHE A 615 7.18 -22.11 -10.82
N ARG A 616 8.31 -21.67 -11.36
CA ARG A 616 8.46 -21.15 -12.74
C ARG A 616 9.58 -21.85 -13.52
N GLY A 617 10.02 -23.00 -13.04
CA GLY A 617 11.12 -23.75 -13.64
C GLY A 617 10.68 -24.66 -14.77
N ASN A 618 11.63 -25.51 -15.20
CA ASN A 618 11.49 -26.32 -16.41
C ASN A 618 10.60 -27.54 -16.21
N LEU A 619 10.70 -28.25 -15.07
CA LEU A 619 10.03 -29.55 -14.85
C LEU A 619 9.38 -29.61 -13.47
N TYR A 620 8.08 -29.86 -13.43
CA TYR A 620 7.32 -30.09 -12.22
C TYR A 620 6.74 -31.51 -12.20
N ILE A 621 7.14 -32.33 -11.25
CA ILE A 621 6.66 -33.70 -11.09
C ILE A 621 5.72 -33.75 -9.89
N ALA A 622 4.42 -33.93 -10.14
CA ALA A 622 3.37 -33.99 -9.13
C ALA A 622 3.04 -35.43 -8.74
N LEU A 623 3.40 -35.86 -7.55
CA LEU A 623 3.20 -37.20 -7.01
C LEU A 623 2.02 -37.21 -6.03
N GLY A 624 0.90 -37.80 -6.40
CA GLY A 624 -0.30 -37.88 -5.57
C GLY A 624 -0.98 -36.52 -5.31
N VAL A 625 -0.68 -35.51 -6.10
CA VAL A 625 -1.31 -34.18 -6.04
C VAL A 625 -2.66 -34.23 -6.77
N SER A 626 -3.73 -33.72 -6.16
CA SER A 626 -5.07 -33.70 -6.76
C SER A 626 -5.26 -32.66 -7.84
N GLY A 627 -4.50 -31.56 -7.80
CA GLY A 627 -4.66 -30.43 -8.73
C GLY A 627 -5.83 -29.52 -8.36
N ALA A 628 -6.00 -29.22 -7.06
CA ALA A 628 -6.89 -28.14 -6.62
C ALA A 628 -6.48 -26.81 -7.25
N SER A 629 -7.46 -25.95 -7.56
CA SER A 629 -7.24 -24.67 -8.27
C SER A 629 -6.16 -23.79 -7.63
N GLN A 630 -6.07 -23.79 -6.30
CA GLN A 630 -5.05 -23.07 -5.55
C GLN A 630 -3.63 -23.61 -5.77
N HIS A 631 -3.47 -24.94 -5.90
CA HIS A 631 -2.19 -25.56 -6.20
C HIS A 631 -1.77 -25.31 -7.67
N LEU A 632 -2.73 -25.44 -8.60
CA LEU A 632 -2.52 -25.19 -10.02
C LEU A 632 -2.05 -23.76 -10.32
N LYS A 633 -2.55 -22.77 -9.60
CA LYS A 633 -2.07 -21.37 -9.69
C LYS A 633 -0.58 -21.23 -9.29
N GLY A 634 -0.08 -22.09 -8.43
CA GLY A 634 1.35 -22.13 -8.04
C GLY A 634 2.28 -22.74 -9.05
N ILE A 635 1.78 -23.47 -10.05
CA ILE A 635 2.57 -24.20 -11.06
C ILE A 635 2.21 -23.84 -12.51
N LYS A 636 1.35 -22.85 -12.72
CA LYS A 636 0.87 -22.46 -14.06
C LYS A 636 2.00 -22.13 -15.02
N ASP A 637 3.09 -21.58 -14.51
CA ASP A 637 4.26 -21.12 -15.27
C ASP A 637 5.35 -22.19 -15.45
N ALA A 638 5.13 -23.42 -14.98
CA ALA A 638 6.04 -24.54 -15.21
C ALA A 638 6.09 -24.91 -16.70
N SER A 639 7.29 -25.11 -17.26
CA SER A 639 7.46 -25.48 -18.68
C SER A 639 6.86 -26.86 -18.98
N THR A 640 7.13 -27.87 -18.17
CA THR A 640 6.55 -29.21 -18.29
C THR A 640 6.03 -29.67 -16.93
N ILE A 641 4.81 -30.18 -16.92
CA ILE A 641 4.16 -30.77 -15.73
C ILE A 641 3.93 -32.26 -15.98
N VAL A 642 4.49 -33.07 -15.09
CA VAL A 642 4.24 -34.52 -15.02
C VAL A 642 3.32 -34.79 -13.84
N ALA A 643 2.27 -35.58 -14.03
CA ALA A 643 1.35 -35.94 -12.96
C ALA A 643 1.29 -37.46 -12.77
N VAL A 644 1.40 -37.91 -11.52
CA VAL A 644 1.17 -39.29 -11.10
C VAL A 644 0.01 -39.29 -10.10
N ASN A 645 -1.11 -39.92 -10.40
CA ASN A 645 -2.24 -39.99 -9.50
C ASN A 645 -3.07 -41.26 -9.77
N LYS A 646 -3.54 -41.94 -8.72
CA LYS A 646 -4.38 -43.11 -8.86
C LYS A 646 -5.81 -42.81 -9.35
N ASN A 647 -6.28 -41.56 -9.17
CA ASN A 647 -7.58 -41.11 -9.64
C ASN A 647 -7.43 -40.53 -11.04
N ALA A 648 -7.88 -41.25 -12.07
CA ALA A 648 -7.86 -40.80 -13.46
C ALA A 648 -8.66 -39.48 -13.71
N GLY A 649 -9.64 -39.17 -12.85
CA GLY A 649 -10.43 -37.92 -12.90
C GLY A 649 -9.77 -36.75 -12.15
N ALA A 650 -8.57 -36.88 -11.60
CA ALA A 650 -7.92 -35.82 -10.85
C ALA A 650 -7.65 -34.58 -11.73
N PRO A 651 -8.04 -33.37 -11.28
CA PRO A 651 -7.87 -32.13 -12.04
C PRO A 651 -6.44 -31.84 -12.49
N ILE A 652 -5.43 -32.41 -11.82
CA ILE A 652 -4.01 -32.24 -12.19
C ILE A 652 -3.76 -32.72 -13.63
N PHE A 653 -4.41 -33.80 -14.09
CA PHE A 653 -4.21 -34.34 -15.43
C PHE A 653 -4.66 -33.39 -16.55
N LYS A 654 -5.64 -32.52 -16.29
CA LYS A 654 -6.07 -31.50 -17.26
C LYS A 654 -5.03 -30.40 -17.47
N ASN A 655 -4.08 -30.30 -16.55
CA ASN A 655 -3.04 -29.29 -16.52
C ASN A 655 -1.61 -29.88 -16.61
N ALA A 656 -1.50 -31.18 -16.85
CA ALA A 656 -0.23 -31.87 -17.04
C ALA A 656 0.10 -32.07 -18.52
N ASP A 657 1.38 -32.10 -18.87
CA ASP A 657 1.85 -32.47 -20.18
C ASP A 657 1.90 -33.99 -20.32
N TYR A 658 2.34 -34.65 -19.24
CA TYR A 658 2.38 -36.11 -19.16
C TYR A 658 1.69 -36.61 -17.91
N GLY A 659 0.87 -37.64 -18.02
CA GLY A 659 0.12 -38.23 -16.90
C GLY A 659 0.31 -39.75 -16.81
N ILE A 660 0.57 -40.25 -15.61
CA ILE A 660 0.50 -41.69 -15.29
C ILE A 660 -0.65 -41.90 -14.31
N VAL A 661 -1.65 -42.68 -14.72
CA VAL A 661 -2.72 -43.13 -13.82
C VAL A 661 -2.25 -44.38 -13.11
N GLY A 662 -1.84 -44.25 -11.83
CA GLY A 662 -1.29 -45.38 -11.08
C GLY A 662 -1.03 -45.00 -9.62
N ASP A 663 -0.69 -46.00 -8.80
CA ASP A 663 -0.30 -45.76 -7.40
C ASP A 663 1.11 -45.17 -7.34
N MET A 664 1.26 -44.05 -6.70
CA MET A 664 2.54 -43.37 -6.55
C MET A 664 3.57 -44.22 -5.83
N PHE A 665 3.19 -45.13 -4.95
CA PHE A 665 4.10 -46.00 -4.21
C PHE A 665 4.72 -47.09 -5.12
N GLU A 666 4.03 -47.51 -6.18
CA GLU A 666 4.58 -48.38 -7.22
C GLU A 666 5.47 -47.58 -8.18
N ILE A 667 5.05 -46.38 -8.57
CA ILE A 667 5.72 -45.54 -9.56
C ILE A 667 7.00 -44.90 -9.03
N MET A 668 7.03 -44.41 -7.78
CA MET A 668 8.18 -43.67 -7.21
C MET A 668 9.49 -44.50 -7.22
N PRO A 669 9.54 -45.76 -6.78
CA PRO A 669 10.76 -46.55 -6.82
C PRO A 669 11.28 -46.79 -8.24
N LEU A 670 10.38 -47.06 -9.19
CA LEU A 670 10.71 -47.28 -10.59
C LEU A 670 11.20 -45.99 -11.25
N LEU A 671 10.54 -44.85 -10.96
CA LEU A 671 10.93 -43.56 -11.47
C LEU A 671 12.31 -43.12 -10.94
N ALA A 672 12.55 -43.29 -9.62
CA ALA A 672 13.85 -43.03 -9.01
C ALA A 672 14.97 -43.86 -9.66
N LYS A 673 14.71 -45.16 -9.94
CA LYS A 673 15.67 -46.05 -10.64
C LYS A 673 15.90 -45.60 -12.08
N ALA A 674 14.85 -45.28 -12.83
CA ALA A 674 14.95 -44.90 -14.25
C ALA A 674 15.65 -43.58 -14.49
N LEU A 675 15.51 -42.63 -13.54
CA LEU A 675 16.16 -41.31 -13.56
C LEU A 675 17.58 -41.33 -12.98
N GLY A 676 17.92 -42.31 -12.14
CA GLY A 676 19.20 -42.42 -11.41
C GLY A 676 20.26 -43.36 -12.00
N THR A 677 20.09 -43.91 -13.21
CA THR A 677 20.93 -44.96 -13.80
C THR A 677 22.29 -44.50 -14.32
N GLU A 678 22.60 -43.21 -14.37
CA GLU A 678 23.94 -42.70 -14.69
C GLU A 678 24.60 -42.18 -13.40
N GLU A 679 25.88 -42.51 -13.18
CA GLU A 679 26.67 -41.94 -12.09
C GLU A 679 26.62 -40.42 -12.21
N LYS A 680 25.99 -39.79 -11.24
CA LYS A 680 25.83 -38.34 -11.20
C LYS A 680 27.20 -37.71 -11.01
N LYS A 681 27.66 -36.94 -11.98
CA LYS A 681 28.81 -36.06 -11.79
C LYS A 681 28.45 -35.12 -10.65
N PRO A 682 29.25 -35.05 -9.55
CA PRO A 682 29.01 -34.08 -8.50
C PRO A 682 29.02 -32.68 -9.14
N ALA A 683 28.11 -31.83 -8.71
CA ALA A 683 28.13 -30.42 -9.09
C ALA A 683 29.58 -29.91 -8.86
N PRO A 684 30.20 -29.22 -9.81
CA PRO A 684 31.55 -28.76 -9.64
C PRO A 684 31.66 -27.98 -8.33
N PRO A 685 32.68 -28.30 -7.48
CA PRO A 685 32.79 -27.62 -6.19
C PRO A 685 32.90 -26.13 -6.48
N MET A 686 32.08 -25.31 -5.77
CA MET A 686 32.20 -23.86 -5.83
C MET A 686 33.68 -23.52 -5.61
N LYS A 687 34.34 -23.02 -6.64
CA LYS A 687 35.71 -22.55 -6.54
C LYS A 687 35.72 -21.49 -5.45
N LYS A 688 36.33 -21.79 -4.31
CA LYS A 688 36.69 -20.76 -3.31
C LYS A 688 37.42 -19.67 -4.06
N VAL A 689 36.78 -18.52 -4.19
CA VAL A 689 37.41 -17.33 -4.75
C VAL A 689 38.63 -17.08 -3.89
N ARG A 690 39.84 -17.39 -4.42
CA ARG A 690 41.07 -16.93 -3.81
C ARG A 690 40.98 -15.41 -3.79
N ARG A 691 40.88 -14.84 -2.60
CA ARG A 691 41.09 -13.40 -2.38
C ARG A 691 42.46 -13.08 -3.02
N SER A 692 42.43 -12.48 -4.19
CA SER A 692 43.58 -11.83 -4.77
C SER A 692 43.96 -10.68 -3.85
N LYS A 693 45.24 -10.52 -3.54
CA LYS A 693 45.78 -9.37 -2.82
C LYS A 693 45.31 -8.09 -3.52
N PRO A 694 44.95 -7.04 -2.76
CA PRO A 694 44.47 -5.80 -3.35
C PRO A 694 45.50 -5.26 -4.34
N ARG A 695 45.14 -5.12 -5.59
CA ARG A 695 45.87 -4.37 -6.59
C ARG A 695 45.73 -2.90 -6.23
N LYS A 696 46.85 -2.18 -6.12
CA LYS A 696 46.84 -0.74 -5.94
C LYS A 696 46.03 -0.11 -7.07
N LEU A 697 44.92 0.51 -6.73
CA LEU A 697 44.10 1.31 -7.62
C LEU A 697 44.83 2.57 -8.04
N ALA A 698 44.80 2.88 -9.32
CA ALA A 698 45.13 4.19 -9.87
C ALA A 698 43.99 5.18 -9.55
N PRO A 699 44.22 6.51 -9.56
CA PRO A 699 43.28 7.45 -8.95
C PRO A 699 41.94 7.54 -9.69
N THR A 700 40.89 7.40 -8.89
CA THR A 700 39.52 7.88 -8.94
C THR A 700 38.99 8.42 -10.28
N ALA A 701 38.22 7.59 -10.99
CA ALA A 701 37.17 8.09 -11.88
C ALA A 701 36.00 8.55 -10.99
N GLY A 702 35.41 9.72 -11.29
CA GLY A 702 34.25 10.23 -10.58
C GLY A 702 33.06 9.26 -10.63
N VAL A 703 32.26 9.26 -9.58
CA VAL A 703 30.98 8.53 -9.58
C VAL A 703 29.95 9.40 -10.24
N TYR A 704 29.27 8.86 -11.25
CA TYR A 704 28.21 9.59 -11.99
C TYR A 704 26.82 9.08 -11.58
N VAL A 705 25.94 10.01 -11.23
CA VAL A 705 24.61 9.70 -10.70
C VAL A 705 23.53 10.19 -11.66
N CYS A 706 22.57 9.33 -11.96
CA CYS A 706 21.40 9.67 -12.74
C CYS A 706 20.46 10.61 -11.97
N PRO A 707 20.18 11.82 -12.43
CA PRO A 707 19.27 12.74 -11.74
C PRO A 707 17.81 12.27 -11.76
N GLY A 708 17.45 11.37 -12.69
CA GLY A 708 16.09 10.88 -12.85
C GLY A 708 15.69 9.81 -11.83
N CYS A 709 16.61 8.92 -11.42
CA CYS A 709 16.30 7.78 -10.54
C CYS A 709 17.34 7.51 -9.45
N GLY A 710 18.45 8.27 -9.41
CA GLY A 710 19.53 8.05 -8.47
C GLY A 710 20.45 6.84 -8.80
N TYR A 711 20.37 6.31 -10.03
CA TYR A 711 21.27 5.25 -10.48
C TYR A 711 22.72 5.77 -10.48
N GLU A 712 23.63 5.06 -9.81
CA GLU A 712 25.05 5.35 -9.80
C GLU A 712 25.73 4.43 -10.82
N TYR A 713 26.38 5.02 -11.84
CA TYR A 713 27.18 4.25 -12.77
C TYR A 713 28.49 3.81 -12.10
N ASP A 714 28.68 2.50 -12.01
CA ASP A 714 29.90 1.90 -11.44
C ASP A 714 30.78 1.35 -12.58
N PRO A 715 31.92 1.98 -12.87
CA PRO A 715 32.82 1.51 -13.91
C PRO A 715 33.32 0.08 -13.70
N ASP A 716 33.44 -0.40 -12.45
CA ASP A 716 33.92 -1.76 -12.15
C ASP A 716 32.88 -2.83 -12.51
N LEU A 717 31.61 -2.45 -12.61
CA LEU A 717 30.48 -3.34 -12.97
C LEU A 717 30.08 -3.21 -14.43
N GLY A 718 30.29 -2.04 -15.07
CA GLY A 718 29.77 -1.73 -16.39
C GLY A 718 28.23 -1.71 -16.42
N ASP A 719 27.64 -1.85 -17.59
CA ASP A 719 26.21 -2.01 -17.78
C ASP A 719 25.92 -3.19 -18.72
N PRO A 720 25.69 -4.38 -18.19
CA PRO A 720 25.46 -5.58 -19.02
C PRO A 720 24.15 -5.53 -19.82
N GLU A 721 23.18 -4.69 -19.45
CA GLU A 721 21.93 -4.52 -20.20
C GLU A 721 22.10 -3.56 -21.38
N GLY A 722 23.01 -2.57 -21.24
CA GLY A 722 23.45 -1.67 -22.31
C GLY A 722 24.70 -2.17 -23.06
N GLU A 723 25.11 -3.45 -22.89
CA GLU A 723 26.30 -4.08 -23.53
C GLU A 723 27.62 -3.36 -23.18
N ILE A 724 27.72 -2.74 -22.00
CA ILE A 724 28.93 -2.05 -21.52
C ILE A 724 29.76 -3.01 -20.64
N ASP A 725 31.00 -3.26 -21.07
CA ASP A 725 31.92 -4.15 -20.34
C ASP A 725 32.38 -3.54 -19.00
N PRO A 726 32.59 -4.38 -17.96
CA PRO A 726 33.25 -3.98 -16.72
C PRO A 726 34.63 -3.35 -16.98
N GLY A 727 34.92 -2.26 -16.32
CA GLY A 727 36.13 -1.48 -16.50
C GLY A 727 35.98 -0.28 -17.45
N THR A 728 34.79 -0.06 -18.00
CA THR A 728 34.47 1.11 -18.83
C THR A 728 34.21 2.31 -17.93
N VAL A 729 34.99 3.39 -18.06
CA VAL A 729 34.74 4.64 -17.32
C VAL A 729 33.57 5.40 -17.96
N PHE A 730 32.85 6.19 -17.17
CA PHE A 730 31.63 6.89 -17.60
C PHE A 730 31.82 7.69 -18.90
N ASP A 731 32.93 8.40 -19.03
CA ASP A 731 33.24 9.22 -20.21
C ASP A 731 33.36 8.41 -21.50
N ARG A 732 33.62 7.11 -21.40
CA ARG A 732 33.78 6.19 -22.54
C ARG A 732 32.51 5.40 -22.87
N LEU A 733 31.42 5.64 -22.17
CA LEU A 733 30.11 5.09 -22.55
C LEU A 733 29.73 5.63 -23.94
N PRO A 734 29.01 4.87 -24.76
CA PRO A 734 28.42 5.38 -26.01
C PRO A 734 27.63 6.66 -25.78
N ASP A 735 27.62 7.54 -26.75
CA ASP A 735 26.90 8.82 -26.62
C ASP A 735 25.37 8.63 -26.53
N ASP A 736 24.88 7.52 -27.06
CA ASP A 736 23.49 7.09 -27.03
C ASP A 736 23.17 6.15 -25.85
N TRP A 737 24.12 5.94 -24.94
CA TRP A 737 23.87 5.18 -23.72
C TRP A 737 22.92 5.94 -22.80
N VAL A 738 21.95 5.22 -22.23
CA VAL A 738 20.94 5.75 -21.32
C VAL A 738 20.96 4.98 -20.01
N CYS A 739 20.49 5.61 -18.96
CA CYS A 739 20.34 4.98 -17.66
C CYS A 739 19.55 3.67 -17.76
N PRO A 740 20.09 2.53 -17.32
CA PRO A 740 19.39 1.23 -17.41
C PRO A 740 18.12 1.18 -16.57
N ASP A 741 18.00 2.04 -15.54
CA ASP A 741 16.83 2.05 -14.65
C ASP A 741 15.70 2.95 -15.13
N CYS A 742 16.00 4.10 -15.77
CA CYS A 742 14.97 5.08 -16.10
C CYS A 742 15.12 5.73 -17.48
N GLN A 743 16.07 5.28 -18.31
CA GLN A 743 16.30 5.78 -19.68
C GLN A 743 16.72 7.26 -19.76
N THR A 744 17.17 7.87 -18.66
CA THR A 744 17.76 9.21 -18.69
C THR A 744 19.04 9.19 -19.55
N GLU A 745 19.20 10.16 -20.43
CA GLU A 745 20.37 10.25 -21.33
C GLU A 745 21.68 10.44 -20.57
N LYS A 746 22.78 9.88 -21.09
CA LYS A 746 24.13 10.02 -20.52
C LYS A 746 24.48 11.47 -20.21
N SER A 747 24.08 12.39 -21.07
CA SER A 747 24.37 13.84 -20.97
C SER A 747 23.74 14.51 -19.74
N GLU A 748 22.74 13.89 -19.12
CA GLU A 748 22.06 14.43 -17.92
C GLU A 748 22.66 13.92 -16.61
N PHE A 749 23.62 12.97 -16.63
CA PHE A 749 24.25 12.46 -15.43
C PHE A 749 25.14 13.51 -14.76
N ILE A 750 25.11 13.52 -13.44
CA ILE A 750 25.83 14.46 -12.60
C ILE A 750 27.00 13.74 -11.93
N GLU A 751 28.22 14.27 -12.07
CA GLU A 751 29.37 13.78 -11.28
C GLU A 751 29.15 14.12 -9.81
N ALA A 752 29.16 13.11 -8.95
CA ALA A 752 28.95 13.30 -7.52
C ALA A 752 30.26 13.74 -6.85
N ASP A 753 30.29 14.93 -6.27
CA ASP A 753 31.35 15.40 -5.39
C ASP A 753 31.29 14.64 -4.06
N PHE A 754 32.09 13.58 -3.89
CA PHE A 754 32.31 12.98 -2.58
C PHE A 754 33.55 13.60 -1.93
N PRO A 755 33.48 14.08 -0.69
CA PRO A 755 34.66 14.50 0.04
C PRO A 755 35.61 13.33 0.26
N ALA A 756 36.90 13.58 0.07
CA ALA A 756 38.02 12.62 0.05
C ALA A 756 38.35 11.99 1.42
N ASP A 757 37.37 11.53 2.20
CA ASP A 757 37.57 10.88 3.49
C ASP A 757 36.77 9.59 3.64
N ARG A 758 37.15 8.56 2.87
CA ARG A 758 37.00 7.17 3.28
C ARG A 758 38.26 6.40 2.91
N LYS A 759 39.21 6.42 3.86
CA LYS A 759 40.28 5.41 3.90
C LYS A 759 39.85 4.23 4.75
#